data_9f6c1f1c6f6b58f66537ca2d3e49f4e6
#
_entry.id   9f6c1f1c6f6b58f66537ca2d3e49f4e6
#
_cell.length_a   1.000
_cell.length_b   1.000
_cell.length_c   1.000
_cell.angle_alpha   90.00
_cell.angle_beta   90.00
_cell.angle_gamma   90.00
#
_symmetry.space_group_name_H-M   'P 1'
#
loop_
_entity.id
_entity.type
_entity.pdbx_description
1 polymer ?
#
loop_
_entity_poly.entity_id
_entity_poly.type
_entity_poly.pdbx_seq_one_letter_code
_entity_poly.pdbx_strand_id
1 'polypeptide(L)'
;MTQAYYRKTPQQALEAQNASAEGLSAQEARRRAEQYGPNKLSEGKKKSTLQVFLEQFKDLMVLILIIAAVISAFSGNVESTIVIFAVLVLNAILGTVQYEKAEKSLESLKAMASPTAKVMRGGVRVEIPSADVVPGDIVLLEAGDMVVADGRVLENFSLKVNESSLTGESEGVDKTAEAIDADQVALGDLKNMVFSGSLVTYGRATVLVTGTGMDTELGKIAALMNQTQQRKTPLQQSLDSFSAKLAMVIMAICAVVFALSIFRTGMGILDSLMFAVALAVAAIPEALSSIVTIVLAMGTQKMARQNAIMKDLKAVESPGSVSVICSDKTGTLTQNKMTPQKVYADGSLLEGEDLSLVNDVQRLLLKAALLASDATNNEKEGTAIGDPTEVALVMLGEKFGVDEESYRAQHPRLGELAFDSDRKLMSTLHDIDGVPTLFTKGAIDVLLNRSTHLLTREGKVEMTPERREELARVNMELSMEGLRVLAFAYKELDAVRPLTLEDENGFTFIGLISMIDPPRPEAVQAVADAKRGGIRTIMITGDHKVTASAIARQLGIFRDGDEAVSGVELDGMTDTELDERLPHISVYARVSPEHKIRIVNAWQRRGNIVSMTGDGVNDAPALKKADIGVAMGITGTEVSKDAASMILADDNFATIVKAVVNGRSVYANIKNAIQFLLSGNTAGIFCVLYASLLALPVPFQPVHLLFINLLTDSLPAIAIGMEPARKGLLDQKPRDPREPILNRPLLARIGGQGLLIAIVTMIAFYLGYQGGDAVMASTMAFATLTLARLFHGFNCRGSESIFRLKLSTNKYSVLAFLAGVVLLLLVLFTPGLKSLFMVAPAFGFANLGEIVLLAFLPTLVIQLVKLVCDARRGK
;
A
#
# COMPACT_ATOMS: atom_id res chain seq x y z
N MET A 1 9.08 29.29 21.66
CA MET A 1 10.44 28.95 22.13
C MET A 1 11.45 28.79 21.00
N THR A 2 11.05 28.40 19.81
CA THR A 2 11.91 28.21 18.62
C THR A 2 12.66 29.48 18.20
N GLN A 3 12.16 30.66 18.48
CA GLN A 3 12.73 31.95 18.09
C GLN A 3 14.09 32.28 18.70
N ALA A 4 14.56 31.60 19.73
CA ALA A 4 15.83 31.97 20.40
C ALA A 4 17.06 31.16 19.92
N TYR A 5 16.89 30.02 19.27
CA TYR A 5 18.01 29.11 18.92
C TYR A 5 18.81 29.58 17.70
N TYR A 6 18.21 30.27 16.75
CA TYR A 6 18.91 30.79 15.57
C TYR A 6 19.95 31.84 15.88
N ARG A 7 19.82 32.52 17.04
CA ARG A 7 20.79 33.52 17.51
C ARG A 7 21.98 32.94 18.25
N LYS A 8 21.90 31.66 18.64
CA LYS A 8 22.92 30.99 19.43
C LYS A 8 23.98 30.34 18.54
N THR A 9 25.23 30.43 18.98
CA THR A 9 26.27 29.59 18.39
C THR A 9 25.93 28.10 18.63
N PRO A 10 26.51 27.14 17.88
CA PRO A 10 26.32 25.71 18.12
C PRO A 10 26.55 25.31 19.58
N GLN A 11 27.59 25.83 20.22
CA GLN A 11 27.94 25.50 21.60
C GLN A 11 26.91 26.09 22.60
N GLN A 12 26.48 27.35 22.41
CA GLN A 12 25.43 27.95 23.23
C GLN A 12 24.06 27.24 23.06
N ALA A 13 23.80 26.70 21.91
CA ALA A 13 22.58 25.92 21.66
C ALA A 13 22.60 24.58 22.42
N LEU A 14 23.74 23.88 22.42
CA LEU A 14 23.95 22.65 23.21
C LEU A 14 23.81 22.93 24.73
N GLU A 15 24.43 23.96 25.21
CA GLU A 15 24.33 24.38 26.63
C GLU A 15 22.88 24.71 27.03
N ALA A 16 22.15 25.44 26.18
CA ALA A 16 20.75 25.80 26.41
C ALA A 16 19.79 24.59 26.48
N GLN A 17 20.16 23.50 25.82
CA GLN A 17 19.40 22.22 25.84
C GLN A 17 19.96 21.23 26.85
N ASN A 18 21.00 21.59 27.61
CA ASN A 18 21.74 20.65 28.47
C ASN A 18 22.08 19.34 27.69
N ALA A 19 22.61 19.51 26.51
CA ALA A 19 23.00 18.43 25.60
C ALA A 19 24.50 18.50 25.29
N SER A 20 25.10 17.40 24.85
CA SER A 20 26.49 17.33 24.36
C SER A 20 26.53 16.92 22.91
N ALA A 21 27.66 17.15 22.24
CA ALA A 21 27.88 16.64 20.87
C ALA A 21 27.84 15.10 20.76
N GLU A 22 28.10 14.39 21.86
CA GLU A 22 27.98 12.91 21.94
C GLU A 22 26.52 12.45 22.10
N GLY A 23 25.58 13.39 22.20
CA GLY A 23 24.16 13.13 22.35
C GLY A 23 23.73 12.83 23.79
N LEU A 24 22.45 12.54 23.98
CA LEU A 24 21.87 12.23 25.28
C LEU A 24 22.22 10.81 25.74
N SER A 25 22.33 10.60 27.05
CA SER A 25 22.34 9.23 27.60
C SER A 25 20.96 8.58 27.44
N ALA A 26 20.91 7.25 27.41
CA ALA A 26 19.65 6.50 27.30
C ALA A 26 18.66 6.81 28.44
N GLN A 27 19.18 7.09 29.64
CA GLN A 27 18.37 7.46 30.81
C GLN A 27 17.77 8.88 30.67
N GLU A 28 18.58 9.84 30.20
CA GLU A 28 18.13 11.21 30.01
C GLU A 28 17.11 11.29 28.84
N ALA A 29 17.33 10.55 27.75
CA ALA A 29 16.36 10.47 26.64
C ALA A 29 15.01 9.92 27.09
N ARG A 30 14.98 8.88 27.96
CA ARG A 30 13.73 8.36 28.53
C ARG A 30 13.04 9.40 29.42
N ARG A 31 13.78 10.09 30.26
CA ARG A 31 13.24 11.16 31.13
C ARG A 31 12.59 12.27 30.30
N ARG A 32 13.24 12.66 29.20
CA ARG A 32 12.71 13.68 28.28
C ARG A 32 11.50 13.18 27.50
N ALA A 33 11.46 11.92 27.10
CA ALA A 33 10.29 11.31 26.47
C ALA A 33 9.05 11.33 27.40
N GLU A 34 9.24 11.10 28.71
CA GLU A 34 8.16 11.24 29.71
C GLU A 34 7.72 12.71 29.91
N GLN A 35 8.66 13.65 29.83
CA GLN A 35 8.40 15.09 30.05
C GLN A 35 7.74 15.76 28.84
N TYR A 36 8.21 15.50 27.62
CA TYR A 36 7.76 16.18 26.39
C TYR A 36 6.74 15.35 25.59
N GLY A 37 6.58 14.06 25.92
CA GLY A 37 5.74 13.13 25.16
C GLY A 37 6.38 12.69 23.82
N PRO A 38 5.68 11.85 23.05
CA PRO A 38 6.17 11.34 21.77
C PRO A 38 6.21 12.44 20.70
N ASN A 39 7.21 12.41 19.84
CA ASN A 39 7.33 13.31 18.69
C ASN A 39 6.29 12.92 17.60
N LYS A 40 5.04 13.30 17.86
CA LYS A 40 3.91 13.06 16.95
C LYS A 40 3.05 14.31 16.86
N LEU A 41 2.59 14.61 15.67
CA LEU A 41 1.53 15.59 15.49
C LEU A 41 0.24 15.04 16.12
N SER A 42 -0.46 15.88 16.88
CA SER A 42 -1.76 15.52 17.44
C SER A 42 -2.73 15.30 16.28
N GLU A 43 -3.00 14.05 15.96
CA GLU A 43 -4.20 13.71 15.20
C GLU A 43 -5.36 14.22 16.04
N GLY A 44 -6.32 14.98 15.45
CA GLY A 44 -7.42 15.64 16.18
C GLY A 44 -8.00 14.76 17.27
N LYS A 45 -8.59 15.35 18.30
CA LYS A 45 -9.07 14.65 19.50
C LYS A 45 -9.77 13.36 19.12
N LYS A 46 -9.17 12.21 19.49
CA LYS A 46 -9.83 10.90 19.33
C LYS A 46 -11.19 10.97 19.98
N LYS A 47 -12.20 10.52 19.24
CA LYS A 47 -13.55 10.44 19.79
C LYS A 47 -13.52 9.49 20.99
N SER A 48 -14.06 9.92 22.12
CA SER A 48 -14.20 8.99 23.25
C SER A 48 -15.20 7.88 22.89
N THR A 49 -15.04 6.71 23.48
CA THR A 49 -15.98 5.57 23.32
C THR A 49 -17.44 6.01 23.51
N LEU A 50 -17.70 6.89 24.49
CA LEU A 50 -19.04 7.44 24.71
C LEU A 50 -19.51 8.35 23.56
N GLN A 51 -18.60 9.13 22.99
CA GLN A 51 -18.91 9.97 21.85
C GLN A 51 -19.27 9.14 20.60
N VAL A 52 -18.49 8.08 20.33
CA VAL A 52 -18.76 7.14 19.24
C VAL A 52 -20.13 6.46 19.45
N PHE A 53 -20.42 6.04 20.69
CA PHE A 53 -21.71 5.44 21.05
C PHE A 53 -22.87 6.41 20.81
N LEU A 54 -22.79 7.66 21.25
CA LEU A 54 -23.84 8.67 21.05
C LEU A 54 -23.98 9.06 19.57
N GLU A 55 -22.90 9.03 18.79
CA GLU A 55 -22.98 9.29 17.35
C GLU A 55 -23.76 8.24 16.58
N GLN A 56 -23.86 6.99 17.08
CA GLN A 56 -24.68 5.97 16.45
C GLN A 56 -26.17 6.38 16.40
N PHE A 57 -26.63 7.18 17.36
CA PHE A 57 -28.02 7.66 17.41
C PHE A 57 -28.30 8.84 16.45
N LYS A 58 -27.28 9.41 15.79
CA LYS A 58 -27.46 10.47 14.79
C LYS A 58 -27.70 9.92 13.39
N ASP A 59 -27.56 8.62 13.17
CA ASP A 59 -27.85 8.00 11.88
C ASP A 59 -29.34 8.15 11.55
N LEU A 60 -29.65 8.52 10.30
CA LEU A 60 -31.02 8.72 9.82
C LEU A 60 -31.88 7.46 10.01
N MET A 61 -31.27 6.28 9.86
CA MET A 61 -31.94 5.01 10.00
C MET A 61 -32.31 4.72 11.46
N VAL A 62 -31.41 5.03 12.38
CA VAL A 62 -31.64 4.93 13.82
C VAL A 62 -32.72 5.93 14.28
N LEU A 63 -32.75 7.13 13.69
CA LEU A 63 -33.78 8.11 13.96
C LEU A 63 -35.17 7.58 13.56
N ILE A 64 -35.28 6.90 12.41
CA ILE A 64 -36.56 6.26 11.99
C ILE A 64 -37.00 5.20 13.02
N LEU A 65 -36.06 4.41 13.54
CA LEU A 65 -36.35 3.42 14.59
C LEU A 65 -36.75 4.04 15.92
N ILE A 66 -36.16 5.17 16.30
CA ILE A 66 -36.58 5.93 17.48
C ILE A 66 -38.01 6.41 17.32
N ILE A 67 -38.36 6.97 16.15
CA ILE A 67 -39.73 7.38 15.81
C ILE A 67 -40.68 6.16 15.90
N ALA A 68 -40.24 5.01 15.37
CA ALA A 68 -40.99 3.76 15.46
C ALA A 68 -41.25 3.31 16.90
N ALA A 69 -40.22 3.41 17.77
CA ALA A 69 -40.35 3.09 19.19
C ALA A 69 -41.35 4.02 19.90
N VAL A 70 -41.31 5.33 19.59
CA VAL A 70 -42.23 6.32 20.13
C VAL A 70 -43.68 6.00 19.69
N ILE A 71 -43.89 5.69 18.41
CA ILE A 71 -45.21 5.32 17.87
C ILE A 71 -45.72 4.04 18.55
N SER A 72 -44.87 3.03 18.70
CA SER A 72 -45.19 1.77 19.40
C SER A 72 -45.60 2.02 20.86
N ALA A 73 -44.90 2.93 21.58
CA ALA A 73 -45.26 3.32 22.94
C ALA A 73 -46.65 3.97 23.01
N PHE A 74 -46.95 4.90 22.09
CA PHE A 74 -48.27 5.53 22.02
C PHE A 74 -49.42 4.56 21.63
N SER A 75 -49.07 3.48 20.90
CA SER A 75 -50.02 2.40 20.56
C SER A 75 -50.34 1.48 21.74
N GLY A 76 -49.75 1.71 22.93
CA GLY A 76 -49.93 0.85 24.11
C GLY A 76 -49.16 -0.47 24.06
N ASN A 77 -48.29 -0.65 23.07
CA ASN A 77 -47.49 -1.87 22.89
C ASN A 77 -46.12 -1.74 23.59
N VAL A 78 -46.18 -1.79 24.96
CA VAL A 78 -44.99 -1.55 25.80
C VAL A 78 -43.91 -2.58 25.56
N GLU A 79 -44.27 -3.84 25.31
CA GLU A 79 -43.32 -4.92 25.06
C GLU A 79 -42.49 -4.64 23.78
N SER A 80 -43.15 -4.30 22.67
CA SER A 80 -42.45 -3.93 21.44
C SER A 80 -41.53 -2.71 21.61
N THR A 81 -42.00 -1.72 22.40
CA THR A 81 -41.21 -0.51 22.66
C THR A 81 -39.93 -0.82 23.43
N ILE A 82 -40.01 -1.65 24.49
CA ILE A 82 -38.82 -2.07 25.26
C ILE A 82 -37.84 -2.81 24.36
N VAL A 83 -38.35 -3.71 23.51
CA VAL A 83 -37.48 -4.48 22.60
C VAL A 83 -36.81 -3.60 21.57
N ILE A 84 -37.55 -2.69 20.92
CA ILE A 84 -36.96 -1.76 19.94
C ILE A 84 -35.86 -0.94 20.63
N PHE A 85 -36.09 -0.44 21.84
CA PHE A 85 -35.11 0.33 22.59
C PHE A 85 -33.89 -0.51 22.98
N ALA A 86 -34.08 -1.73 23.46
CA ALA A 86 -32.99 -2.65 23.80
C ALA A 86 -32.12 -2.98 22.59
N VAL A 87 -32.73 -3.19 21.43
CA VAL A 87 -32.04 -3.44 20.16
C VAL A 87 -31.28 -2.21 19.68
N LEU A 88 -31.86 -1.00 19.80
CA LEU A 88 -31.16 0.25 19.49
C LEU A 88 -29.87 0.40 20.32
N VAL A 89 -29.96 0.14 21.63
CA VAL A 89 -28.81 0.19 22.53
C VAL A 89 -27.77 -0.88 22.16
N LEU A 90 -28.21 -2.11 21.89
CA LEU A 90 -27.35 -3.19 21.48
C LEU A 90 -26.64 -2.90 20.15
N ASN A 91 -27.34 -2.32 19.18
CA ASN A 91 -26.78 -1.88 17.92
C ASN A 91 -25.71 -0.80 18.13
N ALA A 92 -26.00 0.19 18.97
CA ALA A 92 -25.03 1.24 19.29
C ALA A 92 -23.77 0.68 19.99
N ILE A 93 -23.93 -0.29 20.89
CA ILE A 93 -22.81 -1.01 21.51
C ILE A 93 -21.99 -1.77 20.45
N LEU A 94 -22.65 -2.54 19.61
CA LEU A 94 -22.00 -3.33 18.57
C LEU A 94 -21.25 -2.44 17.57
N GLY A 95 -21.87 -1.36 17.10
CA GLY A 95 -21.27 -0.37 16.22
C GLY A 95 -20.03 0.29 16.87
N THR A 96 -20.09 0.59 18.16
CA THR A 96 -18.99 1.16 18.92
C THR A 96 -17.81 0.18 19.04
N VAL A 97 -18.07 -1.08 19.39
CA VAL A 97 -17.04 -2.13 19.48
C VAL A 97 -16.39 -2.38 18.12
N GLN A 98 -17.19 -2.38 17.04
CA GLN A 98 -16.68 -2.54 15.67
C GLN A 98 -15.80 -1.36 15.27
N TYR A 99 -16.22 -0.12 15.58
CA TYR A 99 -15.42 1.08 15.33
C TYR A 99 -14.08 1.04 16.05
N GLU A 100 -14.07 0.71 17.35
CA GLU A 100 -12.84 0.60 18.13
C GLU A 100 -11.87 -0.48 17.60
N LYS A 101 -12.40 -1.63 17.17
CA LYS A 101 -11.57 -2.68 16.56
C LYS A 101 -10.95 -2.23 15.24
N ALA A 102 -11.70 -1.53 14.41
CA ALA A 102 -11.20 -0.98 13.15
C ALA A 102 -10.11 0.07 13.41
N GLU A 103 -10.33 0.98 14.37
CA GLU A 103 -9.37 2.02 14.77
C GLU A 103 -8.06 1.44 15.30
N LYS A 104 -8.12 0.46 16.22
CA LYS A 104 -6.92 -0.23 16.74
C LYS A 104 -6.12 -0.95 15.65
N SER A 105 -6.80 -1.56 14.68
CA SER A 105 -6.13 -2.19 13.55
C SER A 105 -5.38 -1.17 12.68
N LEU A 106 -5.96 0.02 12.49
CA LEU A 106 -5.33 1.13 11.78
C LEU A 106 -4.10 1.69 12.51
N GLU A 107 -4.22 1.90 13.83
CA GLU A 107 -3.10 2.37 14.64
C GLU A 107 -1.90 1.43 14.57
N SER A 108 -2.15 0.13 14.66
CA SER A 108 -1.09 -0.89 14.52
C SER A 108 -0.40 -0.83 13.15
N LEU A 109 -1.15 -0.56 12.08
CA LEU A 109 -0.61 -0.44 10.72
C LEU A 109 0.17 0.86 10.52
N LYS A 110 -0.33 1.98 11.05
CA LYS A 110 0.39 3.27 11.03
C LYS A 110 1.72 3.19 11.77
N ALA A 111 1.76 2.47 12.89
CA ALA A 111 3.00 2.25 13.65
C ALA A 111 4.07 1.49 12.85
N MET A 112 3.68 0.59 11.94
CA MET A 112 4.60 -0.14 11.06
C MET A 112 5.18 0.72 9.92
N ALA A 113 4.53 1.84 9.59
CA ALA A 113 4.93 2.78 8.54
C ALA A 113 5.53 4.08 9.09
N SER A 114 5.85 4.14 10.39
CA SER A 114 6.42 5.34 11.01
C SER A 114 7.84 5.56 10.53
N PRO A 115 8.24 6.82 10.21
CA PRO A 115 9.60 7.14 9.81
C PRO A 115 10.59 6.87 10.93
N THR A 116 11.85 6.62 10.56
CA THR A 116 12.97 6.46 11.49
C THR A 116 13.86 7.71 11.50
N ALA A 117 14.69 7.85 12.52
CA ALA A 117 15.67 8.92 12.63
C ALA A 117 17.01 8.36 13.09
N LYS A 118 18.08 8.82 12.46
CA LYS A 118 19.46 8.51 12.84
C LYS A 118 19.89 9.50 13.92
N VAL A 119 20.12 9.02 15.14
CA VAL A 119 20.51 9.88 16.28
C VAL A 119 21.84 9.47 16.86
N MET A 120 22.55 10.42 17.43
CA MET A 120 23.72 10.17 18.28
C MET A 120 23.27 10.12 19.73
N ARG A 121 23.46 9.00 20.41
CA ARG A 121 23.18 8.83 21.84
C ARG A 121 24.36 8.14 22.53
N GLY A 122 24.91 8.80 23.55
CA GLY A 122 26.06 8.27 24.30
C GLY A 122 27.30 8.02 23.45
N GLY A 123 27.53 8.83 22.40
CA GLY A 123 28.64 8.69 21.46
C GLY A 123 28.47 7.62 20.38
N VAL A 124 27.30 6.96 20.33
CA VAL A 124 27.02 5.91 19.34
C VAL A 124 25.87 6.36 18.42
N ARG A 125 26.04 6.13 17.11
CA ARG A 125 24.97 6.35 16.12
C ARG A 125 23.96 5.20 16.25
N VAL A 126 22.69 5.57 16.49
CA VAL A 126 21.58 4.62 16.64
C VAL A 126 20.42 5.08 15.78
N GLU A 127 19.74 4.17 15.13
CA GLU A 127 18.51 4.42 14.42
C GLU A 127 17.31 4.13 15.34
N ILE A 128 16.43 5.12 15.50
CA ILE A 128 15.24 5.03 16.36
C ILE A 128 13.98 5.44 15.60
N PRO A 129 12.78 4.99 16.02
CA PRO A 129 11.54 5.52 15.50
C PRO A 129 11.50 7.07 15.69
N SER A 130 11.02 7.80 14.69
CA SER A 130 10.93 9.27 14.77
C SER A 130 10.10 9.75 15.97
N ALA A 131 9.13 8.93 16.39
CA ALA A 131 8.29 9.19 17.56
C ALA A 131 9.07 9.24 18.90
N ASP A 132 10.26 8.63 18.96
CA ASP A 132 11.11 8.54 20.16
C ASP A 132 12.20 9.61 20.20
N VAL A 133 12.22 10.52 19.21
CA VAL A 133 13.09 11.69 19.19
C VAL A 133 12.59 12.71 20.18
N VAL A 134 13.52 13.23 21.02
CA VAL A 134 13.21 14.20 22.08
C VAL A 134 14.04 15.48 21.94
N PRO A 135 13.59 16.62 22.47
CA PRO A 135 14.39 17.85 22.51
C PRO A 135 15.75 17.61 23.19
N GLY A 136 16.83 18.00 22.50
CA GLY A 136 18.21 17.78 22.93
C GLY A 136 18.87 16.54 22.31
N ASP A 137 18.17 15.71 21.57
CA ASP A 137 18.81 14.68 20.73
C ASP A 137 19.65 15.32 19.63
N ILE A 138 20.71 14.63 19.24
CA ILE A 138 21.54 14.98 18.08
C ILE A 138 21.12 14.09 16.90
N VAL A 139 20.53 14.69 15.89
CA VAL A 139 20.08 14.00 14.68
C VAL A 139 21.12 14.16 13.58
N LEU A 140 21.42 13.08 12.88
CA LEU A 140 22.30 13.04 11.72
C LEU A 140 21.41 13.01 10.46
N LEU A 141 21.51 14.07 9.65
CA LEU A 141 20.76 14.22 8.41
C LEU A 141 21.65 13.96 7.20
N GLU A 142 21.13 13.21 6.24
CA GLU A 142 21.75 12.92 4.95
C GLU A 142 20.76 13.18 3.80
N ALA A 143 21.25 13.37 2.57
CA ALA A 143 20.39 13.54 1.39
C ALA A 143 19.37 12.39 1.28
N GLY A 144 18.09 12.71 1.14
CA GLY A 144 16.97 11.76 1.12
C GLY A 144 16.29 11.56 2.47
N ASP A 145 16.86 12.04 3.57
CA ASP A 145 16.22 11.99 4.88
C ASP A 145 15.13 13.08 5.00
N MET A 146 14.05 12.73 5.71
CA MET A 146 13.07 13.72 6.17
C MET A 146 13.49 14.27 7.53
N VAL A 147 13.40 15.59 7.68
CA VAL A 147 13.60 16.23 8.98
C VAL A 147 12.44 15.88 9.89
N VAL A 148 12.70 15.10 10.94
CA VAL A 148 11.65 14.55 11.83
C VAL A 148 11.26 15.48 12.98
N ALA A 149 12.05 16.52 13.24
CA ALA A 149 11.84 17.47 14.34
C ALA A 149 12.48 18.83 13.99
N ASP A 150 12.04 19.90 14.61
CA ASP A 150 12.70 21.20 14.44
C ASP A 150 14.06 21.19 15.14
N GLY A 151 15.08 21.70 14.47
CA GLY A 151 16.44 21.63 15.00
C GLY A 151 17.35 22.76 14.59
N ARG A 152 18.41 22.96 15.37
CA ARG A 152 19.53 23.88 15.13
C ARG A 152 20.70 23.15 14.48
N VAL A 153 21.13 23.58 13.32
CA VAL A 153 22.30 23.03 12.63
C VAL A 153 23.56 23.31 13.45
N LEU A 154 24.25 22.25 13.87
CA LEU A 154 25.52 22.31 14.61
C LEU A 154 26.72 22.25 13.66
N GLU A 155 26.68 21.30 12.73
CA GLU A 155 27.67 21.11 11.68
C GLU A 155 26.98 20.99 10.33
N ASN A 156 27.58 21.59 9.30
CA ASN A 156 27.02 21.60 7.96
C ASN A 156 28.06 21.20 6.92
N PHE A 157 27.67 20.24 6.07
CA PHE A 157 28.44 19.77 4.91
C PHE A 157 27.59 19.94 3.66
N SER A 158 27.50 21.18 3.16
CA SER A 158 26.69 21.56 1.97
C SER A 158 25.22 21.12 2.05
N LEU A 159 24.61 21.19 3.23
CA LEU A 159 23.22 20.79 3.43
C LEU A 159 22.29 21.73 2.66
N LYS A 160 21.41 21.16 1.82
CA LYS A 160 20.26 21.82 1.20
C LYS A 160 18.98 21.13 1.63
N VAL A 161 18.00 21.93 2.02
CA VAL A 161 16.72 21.43 2.53
C VAL A 161 15.58 22.06 1.76
N ASN A 162 14.68 21.26 1.23
CA ASN A 162 13.44 21.74 0.64
C ASN A 162 12.39 21.96 1.74
N GLU A 163 12.03 23.19 1.94
CA GLU A 163 11.08 23.65 2.97
C GLU A 163 9.74 24.12 2.35
N SER A 164 9.44 23.69 1.14
CA SER A 164 8.23 24.11 0.39
C SER A 164 6.91 23.87 1.13
N SER A 165 6.86 22.86 1.98
CA SER A 165 5.71 22.56 2.83
C SER A 165 5.41 23.65 3.87
N LEU A 166 6.41 24.45 4.24
CA LEU A 166 6.31 25.52 5.24
C LEU A 166 6.39 26.92 4.64
N THR A 167 7.26 27.12 3.63
CA THR A 167 7.52 28.43 3.02
C THR A 167 6.75 28.65 1.72
N GLY A 168 6.31 27.59 1.06
CA GLY A 168 5.69 27.64 -0.27
C GLY A 168 6.70 27.74 -1.42
N GLU A 169 8.00 27.89 -1.16
CA GLU A 169 9.05 28.02 -2.16
C GLU A 169 9.64 26.64 -2.49
N SER A 170 9.70 26.30 -3.79
CA SER A 170 10.11 24.97 -4.24
C SER A 170 11.62 24.78 -4.33
N GLU A 171 12.40 25.84 -4.26
CA GLU A 171 13.87 25.74 -4.29
C GLU A 171 14.44 25.29 -2.95
N GLY A 172 15.49 24.48 -2.99
CA GLY A 172 16.19 24.01 -1.79
C GLY A 172 16.98 25.14 -1.15
N VAL A 173 16.81 25.35 0.15
CA VAL A 173 17.48 26.37 0.94
C VAL A 173 18.84 25.86 1.40
N ASP A 174 19.91 26.58 1.07
CA ASP A 174 21.27 26.31 1.61
C ASP A 174 21.32 26.63 3.12
N LYS A 175 21.76 25.65 3.91
CA LYS A 175 21.84 25.76 5.36
C LYS A 175 23.25 26.11 5.82
N THR A 176 23.36 26.72 7.00
CA THR A 176 24.63 27.11 7.64
C THR A 176 24.64 26.79 9.14
N ALA A 177 25.79 26.63 9.73
CA ALA A 177 25.94 26.47 11.19
C ALA A 177 26.14 27.82 11.92
N GLU A 178 26.30 28.94 11.20
CA GLU A 178 26.55 30.23 11.78
C GLU A 178 25.35 30.82 12.55
N ALA A 179 25.58 31.61 13.57
CA ALA A 179 24.51 32.30 14.29
C ALA A 179 23.98 33.49 13.46
N ILE A 180 22.66 33.71 13.49
CA ILE A 180 21.99 34.80 12.79
C ILE A 180 21.72 35.91 13.80
N ASP A 181 22.41 37.05 13.66
CA ASP A 181 22.26 38.22 14.55
C ASP A 181 21.20 39.18 13.99
N ALA A 182 19.93 38.82 14.17
CA ALA A 182 18.77 39.60 13.77
C ALA A 182 17.61 39.42 14.76
N ASP A 183 16.83 40.48 14.99
CA ASP A 183 15.75 40.48 16.01
C ASP A 183 14.49 39.73 15.53
N GLN A 184 14.17 39.83 14.25
CA GLN A 184 13.07 39.11 13.61
C GLN A 184 13.52 38.61 12.23
N VAL A 185 13.41 37.33 12.01
CA VAL A 185 13.78 36.66 10.75
C VAL A 185 12.58 35.86 10.27
N ALA A 186 12.24 35.97 8.98
CA ALA A 186 11.19 35.15 8.38
C ALA A 186 11.59 33.65 8.40
N LEU A 187 10.62 32.77 8.46
CA LEU A 187 10.87 31.34 8.58
C LEU A 187 11.81 30.80 7.47
N GLY A 188 11.61 31.23 6.21
CA GLY A 188 12.45 30.87 5.08
C GLY A 188 13.90 31.40 5.13
N ASP A 189 14.15 32.43 5.92
CA ASP A 189 15.48 33.03 6.08
C ASP A 189 16.28 32.47 7.26
N LEU A 190 15.68 31.52 8.01
CA LEU A 190 16.34 30.83 9.13
C LEU A 190 17.28 29.74 8.61
N LYS A 191 18.37 30.16 7.95
CA LYS A 191 19.32 29.24 7.29
C LYS A 191 20.08 28.33 8.24
N ASN A 192 20.10 28.59 9.54
CA ASN A 192 20.76 27.78 10.55
C ASN A 192 19.80 26.90 11.36
N MET A 193 18.52 26.85 10.94
CA MET A 193 17.51 25.96 11.50
C MET A 193 17.02 24.99 10.42
N VAL A 194 16.53 23.84 10.83
CA VAL A 194 15.78 22.88 10.00
C VAL A 194 14.43 22.60 10.64
N PHE A 195 13.43 22.33 9.84
CA PHE A 195 12.05 22.20 10.29
C PHE A 195 11.46 20.85 9.97
N SER A 196 10.67 20.32 10.91
CA SER A 196 9.97 19.05 10.74
C SER A 196 9.10 19.03 9.46
N GLY A 197 9.12 17.93 8.75
CA GLY A 197 8.40 17.76 7.50
C GLY A 197 9.11 18.29 6.24
N SER A 198 10.33 18.84 6.41
CA SER A 198 11.19 19.28 5.31
C SER A 198 12.07 18.14 4.81
N LEU A 199 12.52 18.25 3.56
CA LEU A 199 13.30 17.24 2.87
C LEU A 199 14.74 17.67 2.69
N VAL A 200 15.69 16.81 3.06
CA VAL A 200 17.11 16.99 2.74
C VAL A 200 17.34 16.58 1.27
N THR A 201 17.63 17.57 0.41
CA THR A 201 17.83 17.34 -1.02
C THR A 201 19.30 17.12 -1.38
N TYR A 202 20.24 17.63 -0.59
CA TYR A 202 21.68 17.51 -0.82
C TYR A 202 22.48 17.67 0.46
N GLY A 203 23.67 17.05 0.53
CA GLY A 203 24.63 17.18 1.62
C GLY A 203 24.26 16.41 2.88
N ARG A 204 24.90 16.76 3.99
CA ARG A 204 24.69 16.16 5.31
C ARG A 204 24.90 17.19 6.43
N ALA A 205 24.28 16.95 7.59
CA ALA A 205 24.45 17.83 8.77
C ALA A 205 24.23 17.08 10.07
N THR A 206 24.83 17.65 11.14
CA THR A 206 24.53 17.30 12.52
C THR A 206 23.61 18.37 13.12
N VAL A 207 22.47 17.96 13.68
CA VAL A 207 21.39 18.87 14.10
C VAL A 207 21.00 18.58 15.54
N LEU A 208 20.92 19.62 16.37
CA LEU A 208 20.36 19.57 17.72
C LEU A 208 18.85 19.77 17.66
N VAL A 209 18.08 18.82 18.14
CA VAL A 209 16.61 18.92 18.22
C VAL A 209 16.21 19.99 19.24
N THR A 210 15.41 20.94 18.79
CA THR A 210 14.94 22.07 19.61
C THR A 210 13.44 22.01 19.90
N GLY A 211 12.66 21.34 19.05
CA GLY A 211 11.21 21.21 19.21
C GLY A 211 10.71 19.91 18.56
N THR A 212 9.72 19.28 19.19
CA THR A 212 9.12 18.01 18.75
C THR A 212 7.60 18.08 18.72
N GLY A 213 6.95 17.26 17.91
CA GLY A 213 5.50 17.11 17.85
C GLY A 213 4.75 18.42 17.60
N MET A 214 3.83 18.77 18.49
CA MET A 214 3.02 19.99 18.37
C MET A 214 3.78 21.30 18.61
N ASP A 215 4.99 21.22 19.17
CA ASP A 215 5.85 22.38 19.39
C ASP A 215 6.72 22.74 18.18
N THR A 216 6.67 21.94 17.10
CA THR A 216 7.32 22.22 15.81
C THR A 216 6.53 23.28 15.02
N GLU A 217 7.16 23.93 14.02
CA GLU A 217 6.44 24.84 13.11
C GLU A 217 5.33 24.09 12.35
N LEU A 218 5.59 22.86 11.91
CA LEU A 218 4.57 21.99 11.32
C LEU A 218 3.44 21.67 12.32
N GLY A 219 3.76 21.47 13.60
CA GLY A 219 2.78 21.25 14.67
C GLY A 219 1.84 22.43 14.87
N LYS A 220 2.35 23.66 14.77
CA LYS A 220 1.53 24.88 14.84
C LYS A 220 0.55 24.96 13.67
N ILE A 221 0.98 24.62 12.46
CA ILE A 221 0.11 24.55 11.27
C ILE A 221 -0.93 23.44 11.44
N ALA A 222 -0.54 22.27 11.92
CA ALA A 222 -1.44 21.15 12.19
C ALA A 222 -2.52 21.50 13.22
N ALA A 223 -2.19 22.29 14.25
CA ALA A 223 -3.15 22.79 15.23
C ALA A 223 -4.25 23.66 14.60
N LEU A 224 -3.89 24.48 13.60
CA LEU A 224 -4.83 25.29 12.82
C LEU A 224 -5.69 24.42 11.86
N MET A 225 -5.11 23.37 11.28
CA MET A 225 -5.79 22.45 10.37
C MET A 225 -6.72 21.44 11.07
N ASN A 226 -6.47 21.11 12.35
CA ASN A 226 -7.29 20.18 13.12
C ASN A 226 -8.75 20.62 13.34
N GLN A 227 -9.12 21.82 12.90
CA GLN A 227 -10.49 22.31 12.86
C GLN A 227 -11.24 21.91 11.57
N THR A 228 -10.57 21.33 10.59
CA THR A 228 -11.18 20.90 9.33
C THR A 228 -11.66 19.45 9.39
N GLN A 229 -12.93 19.22 9.01
CA GLN A 229 -13.55 17.89 9.01
C GLN A 229 -12.80 16.91 8.07
N GLN A 230 -12.58 15.69 8.53
CA GLN A 230 -12.04 14.60 7.71
C GLN A 230 -12.95 14.36 6.49
N ARG A 231 -12.39 14.38 5.30
CA ARG A 231 -13.12 14.09 4.06
C ARG A 231 -13.44 12.59 3.97
N LYS A 232 -14.72 12.28 3.69
CA LYS A 232 -15.19 10.91 3.44
C LYS A 232 -14.55 10.31 2.18
N THR A 233 -14.36 9.00 2.18
CA THR A 233 -13.77 8.25 1.06
C THR A 233 -14.71 8.21 -0.15
N PRO A 234 -14.23 8.04 -1.40
CA PRO A 234 -15.08 7.81 -2.57
C PRO A 234 -16.04 6.64 -2.38
N LEU A 235 -15.58 5.53 -1.80
CA LEU A 235 -16.46 4.40 -1.48
C LEU A 235 -17.50 4.76 -0.43
N GLN A 236 -17.13 5.45 0.66
CA GLN A 236 -18.07 5.93 1.67
C GLN A 236 -19.09 6.91 1.07
N GLN A 237 -18.65 7.85 0.24
CA GLN A 237 -19.55 8.77 -0.46
C GLN A 237 -20.53 8.03 -1.38
N SER A 238 -20.05 7.00 -2.09
CA SER A 238 -20.89 6.16 -2.95
C SER A 238 -21.90 5.35 -2.12
N LEU A 239 -21.50 4.83 -0.98
CA LEU A 239 -22.37 4.10 -0.05
C LEU A 239 -23.38 5.03 0.62
N ASP A 240 -22.97 6.21 1.05
CA ASP A 240 -23.86 7.21 1.64
C ASP A 240 -24.93 7.68 0.62
N SER A 241 -24.48 7.97 -0.62
CA SER A 241 -25.38 8.31 -1.72
C SER A 241 -26.37 7.19 -2.03
N PHE A 242 -25.88 5.94 -1.99
CA PHE A 242 -26.74 4.77 -2.16
C PHE A 242 -27.73 4.64 -1.01
N SER A 243 -27.28 4.76 0.25
CA SER A 243 -28.14 4.67 1.43
C SER A 243 -29.22 5.75 1.42
N ALA A 244 -28.88 6.99 1.01
CA ALA A 244 -29.86 8.06 0.88
C ALA A 244 -30.90 7.76 -0.21
N LYS A 245 -30.50 7.26 -1.38
CA LYS A 245 -31.42 6.86 -2.45
C LYS A 245 -32.32 5.71 -2.03
N LEU A 246 -31.74 4.72 -1.34
CA LEU A 246 -32.49 3.58 -0.80
C LEU A 246 -33.53 4.05 0.23
N ALA A 247 -33.14 4.93 1.14
CA ALA A 247 -34.05 5.51 2.12
C ALA A 247 -35.25 6.23 1.45
N MET A 248 -35.00 7.01 0.40
CA MET A 248 -36.10 7.68 -0.36
C MET A 248 -37.07 6.66 -0.99
N VAL A 249 -36.52 5.57 -1.59
CA VAL A 249 -37.33 4.51 -2.18
C VAL A 249 -38.15 3.80 -1.10
N ILE A 250 -37.56 3.49 0.03
CA ILE A 250 -38.23 2.85 1.17
C ILE A 250 -39.35 3.74 1.69
N MET A 251 -39.07 5.03 1.90
CA MET A 251 -40.09 5.99 2.36
C MET A 251 -41.26 6.08 1.39
N ALA A 252 -41.00 6.08 0.08
CA ALA A 252 -42.06 6.08 -0.93
C ALA A 252 -42.92 4.80 -0.85
N ILE A 253 -42.30 3.64 -0.71
CA ILE A 253 -42.99 2.34 -0.55
C ILE A 253 -43.80 2.34 0.76
N CYS A 254 -43.23 2.82 1.85
CA CYS A 254 -43.92 2.93 3.16
C CYS A 254 -45.17 3.81 3.05
N ALA A 255 -45.10 4.96 2.36
CA ALA A 255 -46.25 5.84 2.13
C ALA A 255 -47.34 5.17 1.29
N VAL A 256 -46.93 4.41 0.25
CA VAL A 256 -47.89 3.63 -0.57
C VAL A 256 -48.55 2.54 0.27
N VAL A 257 -47.81 1.78 1.06
CA VAL A 257 -48.33 0.72 1.92
C VAL A 257 -49.27 1.30 2.99
N PHE A 258 -48.86 2.40 3.64
CA PHE A 258 -49.72 3.12 4.59
C PHE A 258 -51.05 3.54 3.98
N ALA A 259 -51.00 4.15 2.80
CA ALA A 259 -52.22 4.55 2.08
C ALA A 259 -53.12 3.34 1.70
N LEU A 260 -52.51 2.25 1.18
CA LEU A 260 -53.22 1.02 0.82
C LEU A 260 -53.87 0.39 2.05
N SER A 261 -53.17 0.36 3.20
CA SER A 261 -53.70 -0.20 4.46
C SER A 261 -54.90 0.56 4.95
N ILE A 262 -54.92 1.89 4.89
CA ILE A 262 -56.07 2.71 5.26
C ILE A 262 -57.22 2.57 4.26
N PHE A 263 -56.98 2.81 2.98
CA PHE A 263 -58.03 2.94 1.97
C PHE A 263 -58.64 1.62 1.52
N ARG A 264 -57.86 0.52 1.54
CA ARG A 264 -58.27 -0.79 1.03
C ARG A 264 -58.71 -1.75 2.13
N THR A 265 -57.98 -1.77 3.25
CA THR A 265 -58.28 -2.74 4.32
C THR A 265 -59.09 -2.17 5.45
N GLY A 266 -59.32 -0.86 5.49
CA GLY A 266 -60.05 -0.19 6.56
C GLY A 266 -59.36 -0.29 7.93
N MET A 267 -58.07 -0.60 7.97
CA MET A 267 -57.29 -0.64 9.18
C MET A 267 -57.25 0.71 9.88
N GLY A 268 -57.17 0.70 11.21
CA GLY A 268 -56.95 1.92 11.96
C GLY A 268 -55.67 2.64 11.56
N ILE A 269 -55.65 3.96 11.71
CA ILE A 269 -54.45 4.76 11.35
C ILE A 269 -53.19 4.22 12.06
N LEU A 270 -53.35 3.82 13.32
CA LEU A 270 -52.23 3.32 14.14
C LEU A 270 -51.67 1.98 13.65
N ASP A 271 -52.57 1.04 13.32
CA ASP A 271 -52.19 -0.27 12.78
C ASP A 271 -51.52 -0.14 11.40
N SER A 272 -52.06 0.75 10.56
CA SER A 272 -51.51 1.07 9.25
C SER A 272 -50.09 1.69 9.35
N LEU A 273 -49.91 2.53 10.36
CA LEU A 273 -48.60 3.14 10.64
C LEU A 273 -47.59 2.08 11.16
N MET A 274 -48.03 1.17 12.03
CA MET A 274 -47.17 0.04 12.48
C MET A 274 -46.76 -0.88 11.32
N PHE A 275 -47.63 -1.08 10.36
CA PHE A 275 -47.35 -1.83 9.15
C PHE A 275 -46.25 -1.16 8.30
N ALA A 276 -46.34 0.16 8.09
CA ALA A 276 -45.37 0.95 7.38
C ALA A 276 -44.02 1.01 8.11
N VAL A 277 -44.05 1.09 9.45
CA VAL A 277 -42.84 1.00 10.30
C VAL A 277 -42.17 -0.35 10.19
N ALA A 278 -42.89 -1.46 10.23
CA ALA A 278 -42.36 -2.79 10.04
C ALA A 278 -41.67 -2.92 8.69
N LEU A 279 -42.26 -2.38 7.63
CA LEU A 279 -41.70 -2.32 6.30
C LEU A 279 -40.37 -1.52 6.27
N ALA A 280 -40.35 -0.33 6.89
CA ALA A 280 -39.17 0.50 6.97
C ALA A 280 -37.98 -0.25 7.64
N VAL A 281 -38.24 -0.88 8.79
CA VAL A 281 -37.30 -1.69 9.53
C VAL A 281 -36.79 -2.88 8.70
N ALA A 282 -37.68 -3.57 7.98
CA ALA A 282 -37.30 -4.68 7.09
C ALA A 282 -36.37 -4.26 5.97
N ALA A 283 -36.53 -3.04 5.48
CA ALA A 283 -35.87 -2.56 4.29
C ALA A 283 -34.48 -1.98 4.53
N ILE A 284 -34.18 -1.55 5.76
CA ILE A 284 -32.95 -0.82 6.10
C ILE A 284 -31.81 -1.80 6.39
N PRO A 285 -30.69 -1.77 5.62
CA PRO A 285 -29.50 -2.56 5.91
C PRO A 285 -28.60 -1.84 6.94
N GLU A 286 -28.95 -1.86 8.21
CA GLU A 286 -28.28 -1.10 9.29
C GLU A 286 -26.77 -1.41 9.41
N ALA A 287 -26.39 -2.67 9.20
CA ALA A 287 -25.01 -3.12 9.37
C ALA A 287 -24.10 -2.80 8.17
N LEU A 288 -24.61 -2.26 7.06
CA LEU A 288 -23.86 -2.16 5.80
C LEU A 288 -22.56 -1.35 5.93
N SER A 289 -22.64 -0.15 6.47
CA SER A 289 -21.47 0.75 6.61
C SER A 289 -20.40 0.16 7.52
N SER A 290 -20.82 -0.43 8.63
CA SER A 290 -19.94 -1.11 9.60
C SER A 290 -19.24 -2.32 8.99
N ILE A 291 -19.96 -3.15 8.23
CA ILE A 291 -19.42 -4.34 7.58
C ILE A 291 -18.38 -3.96 6.53
N VAL A 292 -18.65 -2.94 5.70
CA VAL A 292 -17.67 -2.46 4.71
C VAL A 292 -16.39 -2.00 5.40
N THR A 293 -16.49 -1.22 6.48
CA THR A 293 -15.32 -0.76 7.24
C THR A 293 -14.52 -1.93 7.83
N ILE A 294 -15.19 -2.94 8.38
CA ILE A 294 -14.54 -4.15 8.91
C ILE A 294 -13.82 -4.92 7.79
N VAL A 295 -14.47 -5.10 6.63
CA VAL A 295 -13.88 -5.83 5.49
C VAL A 295 -12.66 -5.09 4.96
N LEU A 296 -12.69 -3.76 4.87
CA LEU A 296 -11.53 -2.95 4.50
C LEU A 296 -10.40 -3.10 5.52
N ALA A 297 -10.67 -2.98 6.83
CA ALA A 297 -9.67 -3.13 7.88
C ALA A 297 -9.01 -4.52 7.86
N MET A 298 -9.80 -5.57 7.64
CA MET A 298 -9.28 -6.93 7.50
C MET A 298 -8.46 -7.12 6.22
N GLY A 299 -8.89 -6.49 5.12
CA GLY A 299 -8.14 -6.45 3.87
C GLY A 299 -6.77 -5.82 4.04
N THR A 300 -6.71 -4.68 4.74
CA THR A 300 -5.47 -3.98 5.07
C THR A 300 -4.54 -4.86 5.92
N GLN A 301 -5.06 -5.48 6.96
CA GLN A 301 -4.28 -6.38 7.81
C GLN A 301 -3.73 -7.59 7.02
N LYS A 302 -4.51 -8.13 6.08
CA LYS A 302 -4.06 -9.21 5.21
C LYS A 302 -2.97 -8.77 4.25
N MET A 303 -3.07 -7.55 3.66
CA MET A 303 -2.03 -6.98 2.81
C MET A 303 -0.73 -6.76 3.59
N ALA A 304 -0.81 -6.21 4.81
CA ALA A 304 0.35 -6.00 5.66
C ALA A 304 1.09 -7.30 6.00
N ARG A 305 0.36 -8.40 6.27
CA ARG A 305 0.96 -9.73 6.46
C ARG A 305 1.65 -10.29 5.20
N GLN A 306 1.40 -9.71 4.05
CA GLN A 306 2.02 -10.03 2.77
C GLN A 306 2.98 -8.94 2.32
N ASN A 307 3.55 -8.18 3.25
CA ASN A 307 4.53 -7.11 3.04
C ASN A 307 4.01 -5.88 2.27
N ALA A 308 2.71 -5.74 2.05
CA ALA A 308 2.09 -4.55 1.47
C ALA A 308 1.40 -3.71 2.56
N ILE A 309 2.06 -2.67 3.05
CA ILE A 309 1.54 -1.79 4.10
C ILE A 309 0.77 -0.65 3.45
N MET A 310 -0.55 -0.62 3.64
CA MET A 310 -1.41 0.47 3.17
C MET A 310 -1.46 1.58 4.22
N LYS A 311 -1.11 2.81 3.86
CA LYS A 311 -1.16 3.97 4.75
C LYS A 311 -2.58 4.51 4.96
N ASP A 312 -3.48 4.29 4.00
CA ASP A 312 -4.86 4.73 4.06
C ASP A 312 -5.81 3.53 3.81
N LEU A 313 -6.77 3.33 4.72
CA LEU A 313 -7.86 2.35 4.51
C LEU A 313 -8.60 2.56 3.17
N LYS A 314 -8.68 3.81 2.73
CA LYS A 314 -9.33 4.20 1.48
C LYS A 314 -8.69 3.57 0.25
N ALA A 315 -7.37 3.35 0.33
CA ALA A 315 -6.57 2.85 -0.77
C ALA A 315 -6.62 1.31 -0.90
N VAL A 316 -7.18 0.58 0.08
CA VAL A 316 -7.13 -0.91 0.14
C VAL A 316 -7.84 -1.60 -1.03
N GLU A 317 -8.90 -1.02 -1.56
CA GLU A 317 -9.58 -1.58 -2.73
C GLU A 317 -8.96 -1.14 -4.07
N SER A 318 -8.28 0.01 -4.07
CA SER A 318 -7.76 0.66 -5.27
C SER A 318 -6.74 -0.19 -6.03
N PRO A 319 -5.83 -0.96 -5.37
CA PRO A 319 -4.94 -1.88 -6.07
C PRO A 319 -5.67 -2.86 -7.00
N GLY A 320 -6.88 -3.29 -6.63
CA GLY A 320 -7.70 -4.18 -7.45
C GLY A 320 -8.16 -3.58 -8.79
N SER A 321 -8.15 -2.26 -8.91
CA SER A 321 -8.55 -1.52 -10.11
C SER A 321 -7.37 -1.10 -10.99
N VAL A 322 -6.11 -1.33 -10.56
CA VAL A 322 -4.90 -0.97 -11.31
C VAL A 322 -4.92 -1.62 -12.68
N SER A 323 -4.71 -0.81 -13.71
CA SER A 323 -4.59 -1.25 -15.11
C SER A 323 -3.20 -1.01 -15.69
N VAL A 324 -2.40 -0.11 -15.08
CA VAL A 324 -1.02 0.19 -15.47
C VAL A 324 -0.15 0.27 -14.23
N ILE A 325 1.00 -0.41 -14.26
CA ILE A 325 2.05 -0.27 -13.26
C ILE A 325 3.25 0.38 -13.92
N CYS A 326 3.58 1.61 -13.53
CA CYS A 326 4.80 2.32 -13.87
C CYS A 326 5.83 1.98 -12.79
N SER A 327 6.82 1.16 -13.13
CA SER A 327 7.80 0.68 -12.16
C SER A 327 9.16 1.29 -12.40
N ASP A 328 9.78 1.82 -11.36
CA ASP A 328 11.22 2.07 -11.37
C ASP A 328 11.96 0.75 -11.54
N LYS A 329 13.13 0.79 -12.19
CA LYS A 329 13.96 -0.39 -12.41
C LYS A 329 14.69 -0.81 -11.15
N THR A 330 15.49 0.12 -10.61
CA THR A 330 16.49 -0.15 -9.58
C THR A 330 15.82 -0.47 -8.23
N GLY A 331 16.28 -1.53 -7.57
CA GLY A 331 15.76 -1.91 -6.25
C GLY A 331 14.34 -2.50 -6.25
N THR A 332 13.53 -2.25 -7.30
CA THR A 332 12.15 -2.76 -7.42
C THR A 332 12.06 -3.98 -8.33
N LEU A 333 12.43 -3.82 -9.61
CA LEU A 333 12.44 -4.90 -10.61
C LEU A 333 13.75 -5.68 -10.58
N THR A 334 14.82 -5.03 -10.13
CA THR A 334 16.16 -5.59 -10.00
C THR A 334 16.58 -5.70 -8.53
N GLN A 335 17.67 -6.40 -8.26
CA GLN A 335 18.14 -6.71 -6.90
C GLN A 335 18.82 -5.53 -6.19
N ASN A 336 19.12 -4.43 -6.91
CA ASN A 336 19.98 -3.34 -6.46
C ASN A 336 21.36 -3.84 -6.00
N LYS A 337 21.87 -4.86 -6.68
CA LYS A 337 23.15 -5.49 -6.40
C LYS A 337 23.89 -5.73 -7.71
N MET A 338 24.90 -4.91 -7.98
CA MET A 338 25.74 -5.13 -9.16
C MET A 338 26.45 -6.48 -9.07
N THR A 339 26.38 -7.25 -10.14
CA THR A 339 26.98 -8.59 -10.21
C THR A 339 27.84 -8.69 -11.47
N PRO A 340 29.14 -9.01 -11.35
CA PRO A 340 30.00 -9.24 -12.50
C PRO A 340 29.46 -10.40 -13.35
N GLN A 341 29.43 -10.23 -14.67
CA GLN A 341 28.95 -11.23 -15.62
C GLN A 341 30.06 -11.71 -16.55
N LYS A 342 30.64 -10.80 -17.31
CA LYS A 342 31.67 -11.13 -18.30
C LYS A 342 32.92 -10.29 -18.11
N VAL A 343 34.04 -10.88 -18.44
CA VAL A 343 35.36 -10.26 -18.36
C VAL A 343 36.04 -10.40 -19.72
N TYR A 344 36.54 -9.28 -20.24
CA TYR A 344 37.41 -9.30 -21.44
C TYR A 344 38.85 -9.03 -21.03
N ALA A 345 39.74 -9.99 -21.28
CA ALA A 345 41.19 -9.87 -21.04
C ALA A 345 41.94 -10.76 -22.01
N ASP A 346 43.13 -10.35 -22.41
CA ASP A 346 44.02 -11.16 -23.26
C ASP A 346 43.35 -11.61 -24.58
N GLY A 347 42.55 -10.71 -25.21
CA GLY A 347 41.86 -10.99 -26.48
C GLY A 347 40.66 -11.96 -26.35
N SER A 348 40.25 -12.33 -25.16
CA SER A 348 39.19 -13.32 -24.92
C SER A 348 38.10 -12.74 -24.07
N LEU A 349 36.83 -12.98 -24.46
CA LEU A 349 35.66 -12.69 -23.66
C LEU A 349 35.28 -13.96 -22.86
N LEU A 350 35.25 -13.88 -21.54
CA LEU A 350 35.00 -14.96 -20.60
C LEU A 350 33.80 -14.65 -19.73
N GLU A 351 33.09 -15.68 -19.26
CA GLU A 351 32.16 -15.49 -18.15
C GLU A 351 32.97 -15.15 -16.86
N GLY A 352 32.40 -14.32 -15.99
CA GLY A 352 33.10 -13.88 -14.78
C GLY A 352 33.56 -15.02 -13.87
N GLU A 353 32.92 -16.19 -13.99
CA GLU A 353 33.30 -17.43 -13.25
C GLU A 353 34.50 -18.16 -13.83
N ASP A 354 34.82 -17.96 -15.10
CA ASP A 354 35.86 -18.65 -15.82
C ASP A 354 37.22 -17.90 -15.79
N LEU A 355 37.30 -16.79 -15.03
CA LEU A 355 38.54 -16.02 -14.84
C LEU A 355 39.62 -16.90 -14.18
N SER A 356 40.82 -16.92 -14.73
CA SER A 356 41.93 -17.76 -14.26
C SER A 356 43.06 -16.93 -13.68
N LEU A 357 43.36 -17.13 -12.41
CA LEU A 357 44.48 -16.46 -11.75
C LEU A 357 45.87 -16.96 -12.24
N VAL A 358 45.91 -18.04 -13.02
CA VAL A 358 47.15 -18.54 -13.68
C VAL A 358 47.52 -17.66 -14.87
N ASN A 359 46.53 -16.97 -15.50
CA ASN A 359 46.80 -16.00 -16.54
C ASN A 359 47.20 -14.66 -15.93
N ASP A 360 48.41 -14.21 -16.23
CA ASP A 360 48.98 -12.98 -15.65
C ASP A 360 48.18 -11.73 -15.98
N VAL A 361 47.59 -11.64 -17.19
CA VAL A 361 46.75 -10.52 -17.60
C VAL A 361 45.43 -10.49 -16.79
N GLN A 362 44.80 -11.64 -16.65
CA GLN A 362 43.56 -11.78 -15.89
C GLN A 362 43.79 -11.54 -14.38
N ARG A 363 44.92 -12.03 -13.85
CA ARG A 363 45.33 -11.77 -12.48
C ARG A 363 45.57 -10.28 -12.24
N LEU A 364 46.25 -9.60 -13.17
CA LEU A 364 46.48 -8.16 -13.07
C LEU A 364 45.20 -7.35 -13.19
N LEU A 365 44.24 -7.78 -14.02
CA LEU A 365 42.92 -7.15 -14.11
C LEU A 365 42.18 -7.23 -12.77
N LEU A 366 42.18 -8.39 -12.11
CA LEU A 366 41.58 -8.55 -10.77
C LEU A 366 42.27 -7.69 -9.71
N LYS A 367 43.61 -7.62 -9.75
CA LYS A 367 44.41 -6.72 -8.90
C LYS A 367 43.99 -5.26 -9.10
N ALA A 368 43.90 -4.79 -10.33
CA ALA A 368 43.48 -3.42 -10.67
C ALA A 368 42.06 -3.13 -10.16
N ALA A 369 41.16 -4.10 -10.27
CA ALA A 369 39.78 -3.98 -9.81
C ALA A 369 39.71 -3.81 -8.29
N LEU A 370 40.49 -4.58 -7.51
CA LEU A 370 40.50 -4.50 -6.04
C LEU A 370 41.20 -3.24 -5.52
N LEU A 371 42.32 -2.87 -6.12
CA LEU A 371 43.15 -1.76 -5.63
C LEU A 371 42.58 -0.39 -6.01
N ALA A 372 41.94 -0.29 -7.21
CA ALA A 372 41.30 0.94 -7.65
C ALA A 372 39.85 1.04 -7.18
N SER A 373 39.49 0.56 -5.99
CA SER A 373 38.17 0.63 -5.40
C SER A 373 38.20 1.10 -3.95
N ASP A 374 37.15 1.79 -3.50
CA ASP A 374 36.99 2.29 -2.12
C ASP A 374 36.02 1.42 -1.31
N ALA A 375 35.28 0.54 -1.97
CA ALA A 375 34.35 -0.37 -1.31
C ALA A 375 35.10 -1.39 -0.44
N THR A 376 34.52 -1.77 0.69
CA THR A 376 35.03 -2.77 1.62
C THR A 376 33.97 -3.83 1.90
N ASN A 377 34.44 -5.07 2.16
CA ASN A 377 33.57 -6.13 2.62
C ASN A 377 33.84 -6.45 4.09
N ASN A 378 32.79 -6.40 4.92
CA ASN A 378 32.87 -6.79 6.32
C ASN A 378 32.28 -8.19 6.50
N GLU A 379 33.11 -9.23 6.35
CA GLU A 379 32.70 -10.64 6.50
C GLU A 379 32.01 -10.94 7.84
N LYS A 380 32.36 -10.24 8.91
CA LYS A 380 31.77 -10.46 10.25
C LYS A 380 30.33 -10.00 10.36
N GLU A 381 29.93 -9.03 9.57
CA GLU A 381 28.57 -8.46 9.55
C GLU A 381 27.77 -8.85 8.30
N GLY A 382 28.41 -9.50 7.32
CA GLY A 382 27.77 -9.88 6.05
C GLY A 382 27.35 -8.66 5.20
N THR A 383 27.95 -7.50 5.44
CA THR A 383 27.62 -6.22 4.80
C THR A 383 28.83 -5.69 4.02
N ALA A 384 28.63 -5.42 2.74
CA ALA A 384 29.60 -4.69 1.94
C ALA A 384 29.25 -3.19 1.96
N ILE A 385 30.24 -2.33 2.14
CA ILE A 385 30.10 -0.88 2.24
C ILE A 385 30.79 -0.22 1.05
N GLY A 386 30.08 0.64 0.32
CA GLY A 386 30.64 1.38 -0.82
C GLY A 386 29.68 1.52 -1.99
N ASP A 387 30.15 2.11 -3.09
CA ASP A 387 29.40 2.17 -4.35
C ASP A 387 29.08 0.73 -4.84
N PRO A 388 27.85 0.43 -5.27
CA PRO A 388 27.47 -0.92 -5.70
C PRO A 388 28.36 -1.49 -6.83
N THR A 389 28.88 -0.64 -7.70
CA THR A 389 29.80 -1.04 -8.76
C THR A 389 31.16 -1.50 -8.21
N GLU A 390 31.65 -0.81 -7.19
CA GLU A 390 32.91 -1.17 -6.52
C GLU A 390 32.76 -2.39 -5.63
N VAL A 391 31.62 -2.49 -4.90
CA VAL A 391 31.26 -3.70 -4.14
C VAL A 391 31.29 -4.93 -5.04
N ALA A 392 30.78 -4.83 -6.28
CA ALA A 392 30.79 -5.91 -7.25
C ALA A 392 32.24 -6.36 -7.60
N LEU A 393 33.17 -5.42 -7.70
CA LEU A 393 34.59 -5.73 -7.96
C LEU A 393 35.26 -6.44 -6.79
N VAL A 394 34.98 -5.99 -5.57
CA VAL A 394 35.48 -6.62 -4.33
C VAL A 394 34.94 -8.05 -4.19
N MET A 395 33.63 -8.24 -4.39
CA MET A 395 32.99 -9.55 -4.38
C MET A 395 33.52 -10.50 -5.48
N LEU A 396 33.97 -9.97 -6.62
CA LEU A 396 34.63 -10.76 -7.64
C LEU A 396 35.97 -11.30 -7.11
N GLY A 397 36.77 -10.49 -6.38
CA GLY A 397 38.00 -10.89 -5.75
C GLY A 397 37.82 -12.03 -4.76
N GLU A 398 36.82 -11.92 -3.88
CA GLU A 398 36.51 -12.96 -2.89
C GLU A 398 36.11 -14.30 -3.54
N LYS A 399 35.38 -14.26 -4.64
CA LYS A 399 34.99 -15.46 -5.38
C LYS A 399 36.20 -16.27 -5.85
N PHE A 400 37.34 -15.60 -6.07
CA PHE A 400 38.63 -16.22 -6.39
C PHE A 400 39.53 -16.40 -5.19
N GLY A 401 39.04 -16.25 -3.97
CA GLY A 401 39.79 -16.47 -2.72
C GLY A 401 40.77 -15.35 -2.40
N VAL A 402 40.58 -14.16 -2.95
CA VAL A 402 41.40 -12.98 -2.64
C VAL A 402 40.68 -12.16 -1.60
N ASP A 403 41.18 -12.19 -0.36
CA ASP A 403 40.65 -11.33 0.72
C ASP A 403 41.14 -9.88 0.49
N GLU A 404 40.16 -8.98 0.34
CA GLU A 404 40.42 -7.59 -0.03
C GLU A 404 41.26 -6.86 1.02
N GLU A 405 40.94 -7.04 2.31
CA GLU A 405 41.60 -6.32 3.40
C GLU A 405 43.11 -6.71 3.47
N SER A 406 43.40 -8.01 3.46
CA SER A 406 44.75 -8.54 3.44
C SER A 406 45.51 -8.12 2.19
N TYR A 407 44.80 -8.07 1.05
CA TYR A 407 45.44 -7.72 -0.23
C TYR A 407 45.83 -6.24 -0.31
N ARG A 408 44.96 -5.34 0.17
CA ARG A 408 45.25 -3.90 0.26
C ARG A 408 46.32 -3.60 1.31
N ALA A 409 46.37 -4.35 2.41
CA ALA A 409 47.45 -4.22 3.41
C ALA A 409 48.82 -4.58 2.84
N GLN A 410 48.89 -5.53 1.89
CA GLN A 410 50.14 -5.89 1.18
C GLN A 410 50.53 -4.84 0.14
N HIS A 411 49.55 -4.13 -0.45
CA HIS A 411 49.75 -3.12 -1.48
C HIS A 411 49.10 -1.78 -1.05
N PRO A 412 49.68 -1.06 -0.06
CA PRO A 412 49.09 0.14 0.47
C PRO A 412 48.96 1.24 -0.59
N ARG A 413 47.86 2.01 -0.52
CA ARG A 413 47.62 3.14 -1.41
C ARG A 413 48.56 4.26 -1.05
N LEU A 414 49.40 4.68 -1.99
CA LEU A 414 50.39 5.73 -1.84
C LEU A 414 49.92 7.10 -2.35
N GLY A 415 48.89 7.11 -3.15
CA GLY A 415 48.26 8.32 -3.74
C GLY A 415 47.02 7.98 -4.49
N GLU A 416 46.18 8.97 -4.72
CA GLU A 416 44.92 8.78 -5.47
C GLU A 416 44.49 10.04 -6.22
N LEU A 417 43.74 9.83 -7.30
CA LEU A 417 42.88 10.80 -7.95
C LEU A 417 41.47 10.20 -7.86
N ALA A 418 40.67 10.69 -6.91
CA ALA A 418 39.32 10.19 -6.66
C ALA A 418 38.43 10.23 -7.91
N PHE A 419 37.37 9.43 -7.93
CA PHE A 419 36.43 9.43 -9.04
C PHE A 419 35.82 10.81 -9.25
N ASP A 420 35.77 11.24 -10.49
CA ASP A 420 35.13 12.45 -10.92
C ASP A 420 34.22 12.19 -12.13
N SER A 421 32.98 12.66 -12.07
CA SER A 421 31.94 12.37 -13.07
C SER A 421 32.20 12.99 -14.44
N ASP A 422 32.88 14.12 -14.52
CA ASP A 422 33.21 14.78 -15.76
C ASP A 422 34.40 14.10 -16.44
N ARG A 423 35.40 13.72 -15.65
CA ARG A 423 36.57 12.96 -16.06
C ARG A 423 36.27 11.47 -16.31
N LYS A 424 35.26 10.91 -15.60
CA LYS A 424 34.83 9.50 -15.67
C LYS A 424 35.93 8.49 -15.33
N LEU A 425 36.94 8.85 -14.57
CA LEU A 425 38.09 8.05 -14.17
C LEU A 425 38.29 8.13 -12.66
N MET A 426 38.87 7.06 -12.12
CA MET A 426 39.48 6.98 -10.79
C MET A 426 40.82 6.31 -10.91
N SER A 427 41.86 6.88 -10.26
CA SER A 427 43.23 6.38 -10.32
C SER A 427 43.81 6.23 -8.91
N THR A 428 44.49 5.12 -8.64
CA THR A 428 45.15 4.82 -7.36
C THR A 428 46.58 4.38 -7.59
N LEU A 429 47.52 4.89 -6.78
CA LEU A 429 48.95 4.57 -6.85
C LEU A 429 49.33 3.56 -5.77
N HIS A 430 49.97 2.52 -6.15
CA HIS A 430 50.43 1.43 -5.26
C HIS A 430 51.87 1.04 -5.55
N ASP A 431 52.52 0.43 -4.57
CA ASP A 431 53.83 -0.26 -4.78
C ASP A 431 53.52 -1.70 -5.16
N ILE A 432 53.91 -2.09 -6.36
CA ILE A 432 53.80 -3.47 -6.85
C ILE A 432 55.20 -4.03 -7.09
N ASP A 433 55.65 -4.87 -6.20
CA ASP A 433 56.96 -5.52 -6.27
C ASP A 433 58.15 -4.51 -6.40
N GLY A 434 58.02 -3.35 -5.73
CA GLY A 434 59.02 -2.28 -5.76
C GLY A 434 58.88 -1.29 -6.92
N VAL A 435 57.82 -1.42 -7.74
CA VAL A 435 57.53 -0.51 -8.85
C VAL A 435 56.25 0.31 -8.53
N PRO A 436 56.34 1.66 -8.44
CA PRO A 436 55.19 2.50 -8.29
C PRO A 436 54.26 2.36 -9.49
N THR A 437 53.08 1.77 -9.27
CA THR A 437 52.11 1.44 -10.32
C THR A 437 50.79 2.18 -10.08
N LEU A 438 50.41 2.96 -11.07
CA LEU A 438 49.11 3.67 -11.11
C LEU A 438 48.07 2.77 -11.78
N PHE A 439 47.07 2.34 -11.04
CA PHE A 439 45.90 1.65 -11.60
C PHE A 439 44.76 2.65 -11.81
N THR A 440 44.12 2.56 -12.99
CA THR A 440 43.00 3.44 -13.34
C THR A 440 41.83 2.60 -13.81
N LYS A 441 40.63 2.91 -13.26
CA LYS A 441 39.36 2.39 -13.77
C LYS A 441 38.48 3.51 -14.29
N GLY A 442 37.59 3.20 -15.21
CA GLY A 442 36.63 4.16 -15.69
C GLY A 442 35.91 3.80 -16.98
N ALA A 443 35.39 4.83 -17.64
CA ALA A 443 34.66 4.67 -18.88
C ALA A 443 35.62 4.28 -20.04
N ILE A 444 35.20 3.29 -20.82
CA ILE A 444 36.06 2.73 -21.87
C ILE A 444 36.43 3.76 -22.96
N ASP A 445 35.48 4.62 -23.35
CA ASP A 445 35.68 5.69 -24.34
C ASP A 445 36.79 6.65 -23.91
N VAL A 446 36.87 6.98 -22.64
CA VAL A 446 37.93 7.86 -22.12
C VAL A 446 39.24 7.11 -21.98
N LEU A 447 39.23 5.89 -21.41
CA LEU A 447 40.43 5.15 -21.10
C LEU A 447 41.15 4.65 -22.36
N LEU A 448 40.41 4.24 -23.41
CA LEU A 448 40.99 3.88 -24.72
C LEU A 448 41.73 5.04 -25.38
N ASN A 449 41.18 6.26 -25.31
CA ASN A 449 41.83 7.45 -25.89
C ASN A 449 43.11 7.85 -25.16
N ARG A 450 43.25 7.48 -23.86
CA ARG A 450 44.43 7.76 -23.04
C ARG A 450 45.42 6.56 -22.96
N SER A 451 45.09 5.46 -23.64
CA SER A 451 45.97 4.25 -23.68
C SER A 451 46.81 4.19 -24.92
N THR A 452 48.08 3.93 -24.77
CA THR A 452 49.08 3.76 -25.85
C THR A 452 49.44 2.30 -26.13
N HIS A 453 49.19 1.41 -25.16
CA HIS A 453 49.46 -0.01 -25.26
C HIS A 453 48.29 -0.85 -24.80
N LEU A 454 48.21 -2.11 -25.22
CA LEU A 454 47.33 -3.17 -24.72
C LEU A 454 48.19 -4.27 -24.10
N LEU A 455 47.81 -4.78 -22.95
CA LEU A 455 48.45 -5.89 -22.31
C LEU A 455 47.93 -7.23 -22.86
N THR A 456 48.81 -8.08 -23.29
CA THR A 456 48.56 -9.46 -23.76
C THR A 456 49.52 -10.42 -23.04
N ARG A 457 49.31 -11.73 -23.15
CA ARG A 457 50.24 -12.75 -22.65
C ARG A 457 51.68 -12.62 -23.21
N GLU A 458 51.80 -12.09 -24.42
CA GLU A 458 53.05 -11.85 -25.06
C GLU A 458 53.77 -10.57 -24.57
N GLY A 459 53.10 -9.80 -23.71
CA GLY A 459 53.57 -8.53 -23.18
C GLY A 459 52.77 -7.33 -23.64
N LYS A 460 53.34 -6.11 -23.46
CA LYS A 460 52.75 -4.84 -23.92
C LYS A 460 52.85 -4.74 -25.42
N VAL A 461 51.74 -4.59 -26.12
CA VAL A 461 51.63 -4.37 -27.56
C VAL A 461 51.07 -3.01 -27.84
N GLU A 462 51.45 -2.37 -28.95
CA GLU A 462 50.97 -1.03 -29.34
C GLU A 462 49.45 -1.01 -29.57
N MET A 463 48.78 0.03 -29.09
CA MET A 463 47.31 0.25 -29.25
C MET A 463 47.06 0.82 -30.67
N THR A 464 46.86 -0.07 -31.64
CA THR A 464 46.54 0.34 -33.03
C THR A 464 45.08 0.74 -33.17
N PRO A 465 44.70 1.48 -34.25
CA PRO A 465 43.30 1.83 -34.50
C PRO A 465 42.39 0.62 -34.58
N GLU A 466 42.83 -0.46 -35.21
CA GLU A 466 42.04 -1.71 -35.34
C GLU A 466 41.73 -2.35 -33.99
N ARG A 467 42.68 -2.36 -33.07
CA ARG A 467 42.51 -2.87 -31.69
C ARG A 467 41.54 -2.00 -30.89
N ARG A 468 41.58 -0.66 -31.12
CA ARG A 468 40.62 0.25 -30.51
C ARG A 468 39.20 -0.02 -31.00
N GLU A 469 39.04 -0.24 -32.30
CA GLU A 469 37.72 -0.58 -32.88
C GLU A 469 37.22 -1.95 -32.38
N GLU A 470 38.11 -2.93 -32.23
CA GLU A 470 37.75 -4.22 -31.65
C GLU A 470 37.24 -4.08 -30.22
N LEU A 471 37.97 -3.38 -29.35
CA LEU A 471 37.55 -3.14 -27.95
C LEU A 471 36.25 -2.33 -27.86
N ALA A 472 36.09 -1.34 -28.75
CA ALA A 472 34.82 -0.57 -28.82
C ALA A 472 33.64 -1.45 -29.26
N ARG A 473 33.87 -2.40 -30.19
CA ARG A 473 32.86 -3.37 -30.63
C ARG A 473 32.50 -4.33 -29.48
N VAL A 474 33.46 -4.88 -28.74
CA VAL A 474 33.22 -5.72 -27.57
C VAL A 474 32.40 -4.94 -26.53
N ASN A 475 32.73 -3.69 -26.26
CA ASN A 475 31.93 -2.85 -25.34
C ASN A 475 30.49 -2.67 -25.86
N MET A 476 30.33 -2.45 -27.15
CA MET A 476 28.98 -2.31 -27.75
C MET A 476 28.16 -3.60 -27.59
N GLU A 477 28.77 -4.77 -27.85
CA GLU A 477 28.15 -6.08 -27.69
C GLU A 477 27.71 -6.30 -26.22
N LEU A 478 28.59 -6.05 -25.26
CA LEU A 478 28.29 -6.14 -23.84
C LEU A 478 27.18 -5.16 -23.42
N SER A 479 27.22 -3.93 -23.95
CA SER A 479 26.22 -2.92 -23.68
C SER A 479 24.84 -3.29 -24.27
N MET A 480 24.80 -3.95 -25.43
CA MET A 480 23.56 -4.45 -26.04
C MET A 480 22.92 -5.58 -25.22
N GLU A 481 23.71 -6.34 -24.46
CA GLU A 481 23.23 -7.31 -23.47
C GLU A 481 22.72 -6.64 -22.18
N GLY A 482 22.85 -5.33 -22.04
CA GLY A 482 22.42 -4.57 -20.86
C GLY A 482 23.48 -4.46 -19.78
N LEU A 483 24.71 -4.86 -20.07
CA LEU A 483 25.79 -4.86 -19.10
C LEU A 483 26.42 -3.47 -18.96
N ARG A 484 26.76 -3.08 -17.75
CA ARG A 484 27.59 -1.92 -17.43
C ARG A 484 29.05 -2.35 -17.53
N VAL A 485 29.83 -1.67 -18.35
CA VAL A 485 31.22 -2.03 -18.62
C VAL A 485 32.17 -1.03 -17.96
N LEU A 486 33.12 -1.54 -17.17
CA LEU A 486 34.24 -0.79 -16.65
C LEU A 486 35.53 -1.24 -17.34
N ALA A 487 36.32 -0.26 -17.79
CA ALA A 487 37.64 -0.46 -18.33
C ALA A 487 38.70 -0.29 -17.24
N PHE A 488 39.80 -1.04 -17.38
CA PHE A 488 40.95 -1.01 -16.50
C PHE A 488 42.25 -0.84 -17.28
N ALA A 489 43.13 0.00 -16.74
CA ALA A 489 44.46 0.22 -17.30
C ALA A 489 45.45 0.48 -16.18
N TYR A 490 46.74 0.40 -16.49
CA TYR A 490 47.81 0.74 -15.56
C TYR A 490 48.93 1.51 -16.25
N LYS A 491 49.77 2.14 -15.41
CA LYS A 491 50.97 2.85 -15.82
C LYS A 491 52.02 2.72 -14.69
N GLU A 492 53.23 2.36 -15.05
CA GLU A 492 54.35 2.37 -14.13
C GLU A 492 54.96 3.78 -14.05
N LEU A 493 55.26 4.25 -12.87
CA LEU A 493 55.87 5.54 -12.61
C LEU A 493 57.31 5.38 -12.15
N ASP A 494 58.18 6.34 -12.48
CA ASP A 494 59.62 6.29 -12.13
C ASP A 494 59.86 6.46 -10.61
N ALA A 495 58.94 7.13 -9.90
CA ALA A 495 59.02 7.36 -8.46
C ALA A 495 57.65 7.66 -7.85
N VAL A 496 57.54 7.42 -6.53
CA VAL A 496 56.37 7.86 -5.76
C VAL A 496 56.38 9.40 -5.61
N ARG A 497 55.32 10.07 -6.10
CA ARG A 497 55.14 11.51 -6.01
C ARG A 497 53.64 11.84 -5.96
N PRO A 498 53.25 13.05 -5.56
CA PRO A 498 51.87 13.50 -5.69
C PRO A 498 51.39 13.37 -7.13
N LEU A 499 50.21 12.77 -7.30
CA LEU A 499 49.58 12.55 -8.60
C LEU A 499 48.99 13.88 -9.12
N THR A 500 49.03 14.04 -10.43
CA THR A 500 48.40 15.12 -11.17
C THR A 500 47.50 14.58 -12.27
N LEU A 501 46.57 15.38 -12.82
CA LEU A 501 45.72 14.97 -13.93
C LEU A 501 46.47 14.60 -15.21
N GLU A 502 47.72 15.05 -15.34
CA GLU A 502 48.60 14.70 -16.49
C GLU A 502 49.09 13.26 -16.41
N ASP A 503 49.10 12.65 -15.21
CA ASP A 503 49.47 11.26 -15.01
C ASP A 503 48.49 10.29 -15.62
N GLU A 504 47.24 10.72 -15.77
CA GLU A 504 46.17 9.94 -16.41
C GLU A 504 46.25 9.89 -17.93
N ASN A 505 47.46 9.70 -18.49
CA ASN A 505 47.73 9.50 -19.89
C ASN A 505 48.86 8.48 -20.12
N GLY A 506 48.93 7.88 -21.32
CA GLY A 506 49.95 6.93 -21.67
C GLY A 506 49.80 5.56 -20.99
N PHE A 507 48.58 5.14 -20.76
CA PHE A 507 48.24 3.88 -20.10
C PHE A 507 48.49 2.65 -20.94
N THR A 508 48.75 1.53 -20.27
CA THR A 508 48.60 0.18 -20.82
C THR A 508 47.22 -0.36 -20.44
N PHE A 509 46.35 -0.57 -21.41
CA PHE A 509 45.02 -1.11 -21.22
C PHE A 509 45.10 -2.59 -20.81
N ILE A 510 44.37 -3.01 -19.76
CA ILE A 510 44.39 -4.38 -19.23
C ILE A 510 43.17 -5.17 -19.76
N GLY A 511 41.96 -4.64 -19.60
CA GLY A 511 40.75 -5.34 -19.94
C GLY A 511 39.49 -4.63 -19.49
N LEU A 512 38.37 -5.37 -19.59
CA LEU A 512 37.04 -4.93 -19.23
C LEU A 512 36.43 -5.89 -18.20
N ILE A 513 35.71 -5.34 -17.25
CA ILE A 513 34.80 -6.11 -16.38
C ILE A 513 33.41 -5.57 -16.62
N SER A 514 32.49 -6.44 -17.02
CA SER A 514 31.11 -6.09 -17.21
C SER A 514 30.22 -6.65 -16.10
N MET A 515 29.21 -5.88 -15.71
CA MET A 515 28.33 -6.21 -14.60
C MET A 515 26.90 -5.76 -14.87
N ILE A 516 25.97 -6.36 -14.18
CA ILE A 516 24.55 -6.02 -14.28
C ILE A 516 23.93 -5.98 -12.87
N ASP A 517 22.94 -5.17 -12.69
CA ASP A 517 21.97 -5.33 -11.61
C ASP A 517 20.89 -6.30 -12.10
N PRO A 518 20.92 -7.58 -11.70
CA PRO A 518 20.09 -8.62 -12.31
C PRO A 518 18.61 -8.44 -11.94
N PRO A 519 17.69 -8.80 -12.85
CA PRO A 519 16.29 -8.89 -12.52
C PRO A 519 16.05 -9.80 -11.31
N ARG A 520 15.10 -9.42 -10.45
CA ARG A 520 14.62 -10.31 -9.38
C ARG A 520 13.90 -11.51 -10.03
N PRO A 521 14.19 -12.76 -9.67
CA PRO A 521 13.50 -13.93 -10.24
C PRO A 521 11.98 -13.85 -10.07
N GLU A 522 11.51 -13.34 -8.93
CA GLU A 522 10.09 -13.17 -8.63
C GLU A 522 9.43 -12.08 -9.51
N ALA A 523 10.20 -11.07 -9.94
CA ALA A 523 9.69 -9.99 -10.78
C ALA A 523 9.30 -10.50 -12.18
N VAL A 524 10.05 -11.44 -12.75
CA VAL A 524 9.74 -12.05 -14.06
C VAL A 524 8.36 -12.73 -14.01
N GLN A 525 8.14 -13.55 -12.99
CA GLN A 525 6.85 -14.22 -12.81
C GLN A 525 5.74 -13.22 -12.51
N ALA A 526 6.01 -12.20 -11.70
CA ALA A 526 5.02 -11.19 -11.34
C ALA A 526 4.60 -10.32 -12.53
N VAL A 527 5.54 -9.97 -13.44
CA VAL A 527 5.21 -9.27 -14.71
C VAL A 527 4.33 -10.14 -15.60
N ALA A 528 4.64 -11.44 -15.71
CA ALA A 528 3.79 -12.38 -16.44
C ALA A 528 2.39 -12.50 -15.82
N ASP A 529 2.30 -12.53 -14.50
CA ASP A 529 1.05 -12.57 -13.74
C ASP A 529 0.25 -11.26 -13.91
N ALA A 530 0.89 -10.10 -13.83
CA ALA A 530 0.27 -8.80 -14.09
C ALA A 530 -0.34 -8.75 -15.49
N LYS A 531 0.42 -9.20 -16.50
CA LYS A 531 -0.05 -9.29 -17.89
C LYS A 531 -1.29 -10.18 -18.03
N ARG A 532 -1.27 -11.35 -17.38
CA ARG A 532 -2.42 -12.28 -17.36
C ARG A 532 -3.64 -11.61 -16.72
N GLY A 533 -3.39 -10.78 -15.70
CA GLY A 533 -4.39 -9.96 -15.04
C GLY A 533 -4.88 -8.74 -15.82
N GLY A 534 -4.46 -8.57 -17.08
CA GLY A 534 -4.81 -7.42 -17.92
C GLY A 534 -4.14 -6.11 -17.49
N ILE A 535 -3.06 -6.19 -16.72
CA ILE A 535 -2.30 -5.04 -16.23
C ILE A 535 -1.06 -4.87 -17.11
N ARG A 536 -0.85 -3.64 -17.61
CA ARG A 536 0.35 -3.28 -18.35
C ARG A 536 1.44 -2.84 -17.39
N THR A 537 2.59 -3.48 -17.44
CA THR A 537 3.80 -3.04 -16.74
C THR A 537 4.65 -2.20 -17.67
N ILE A 538 5.16 -1.07 -17.16
CA ILE A 538 6.01 -0.11 -17.87
C ILE A 538 7.23 0.11 -17.01
N MET A 539 8.41 0.07 -17.62
CA MET A 539 9.67 0.37 -16.96
C MET A 539 10.01 1.85 -17.11
N ILE A 540 10.36 2.49 -16.01
CA ILE A 540 10.84 3.87 -15.95
C ILE A 540 12.21 3.85 -15.28
N THR A 541 13.24 4.45 -15.87
CA THR A 541 14.60 4.35 -15.33
C THR A 541 15.49 5.54 -15.73
N GLY A 542 16.50 5.82 -14.92
CA GLY A 542 17.61 6.71 -15.24
C GLY A 542 18.65 6.11 -16.20
N ASP A 543 18.59 4.78 -16.47
CA ASP A 543 19.55 4.10 -17.33
C ASP A 543 19.44 4.50 -18.80
N HIS A 544 20.51 4.15 -19.55
CA HIS A 544 20.51 4.31 -21.00
C HIS A 544 19.47 3.41 -21.67
N LYS A 545 18.88 3.91 -22.76
CA LYS A 545 17.79 3.25 -23.52
C LYS A 545 18.10 1.78 -23.90
N VAL A 546 19.35 1.49 -24.30
CA VAL A 546 19.78 0.13 -24.69
C VAL A 546 19.75 -0.82 -23.49
N THR A 547 20.36 -0.43 -22.39
CA THR A 547 20.42 -1.21 -21.12
C THR A 547 19.00 -1.44 -20.59
N ALA A 548 18.19 -0.39 -20.54
CA ALA A 548 16.81 -0.48 -20.05
C ALA A 548 15.97 -1.44 -20.91
N SER A 549 16.13 -1.39 -22.24
CA SER A 549 15.41 -2.29 -23.15
C SER A 549 15.83 -3.74 -23.01
N ALA A 550 17.13 -4.02 -22.78
CA ALA A 550 17.65 -5.37 -22.56
C ALA A 550 17.07 -5.98 -21.28
N ILE A 551 17.10 -5.25 -20.15
CA ILE A 551 16.53 -5.69 -18.87
C ILE A 551 15.01 -5.86 -18.99
N ALA A 552 14.31 -4.93 -19.67
CA ALA A 552 12.87 -5.02 -19.87
C ALA A 552 12.45 -6.23 -20.72
N ARG A 553 13.31 -6.66 -21.68
CA ARG A 553 13.10 -7.92 -22.42
C ARG A 553 13.23 -9.14 -21.52
N GLN A 554 14.26 -9.20 -20.69
CA GLN A 554 14.45 -10.29 -19.72
C GLN A 554 13.27 -10.42 -18.76
N LEU A 555 12.68 -9.29 -18.34
CA LEU A 555 11.50 -9.24 -17.50
C LEU A 555 10.18 -9.55 -18.24
N GLY A 556 10.17 -9.61 -19.56
CA GLY A 556 8.97 -9.79 -20.39
C GLY A 556 8.08 -8.54 -20.50
N ILE A 557 8.59 -7.37 -20.11
CA ILE A 557 7.94 -6.06 -20.23
C ILE A 557 8.00 -5.58 -21.68
N PHE A 558 9.20 -5.60 -22.29
CA PHE A 558 9.45 -5.13 -23.66
C PHE A 558 9.30 -6.26 -24.68
N ARG A 559 8.49 -6.07 -25.71
CA ARG A 559 8.16 -7.08 -26.72
C ARG A 559 8.48 -6.56 -28.10
N ASP A 560 8.42 -7.46 -29.08
CA ASP A 560 8.51 -7.08 -30.50
C ASP A 560 7.35 -6.15 -30.85
N GLY A 561 7.69 -5.00 -31.42
CA GLY A 561 6.75 -3.93 -31.73
C GLY A 561 6.53 -2.90 -30.61
N ASP A 562 7.07 -3.12 -29.40
CA ASP A 562 7.09 -2.09 -28.37
C ASP A 562 8.20 -1.05 -28.61
N GLU A 563 7.97 0.15 -28.08
CA GLU A 563 8.91 1.27 -28.18
C GLU A 563 9.59 1.55 -26.85
N ALA A 564 10.86 1.95 -26.91
CA ALA A 564 11.58 2.58 -25.81
C ALA A 564 11.80 4.05 -26.16
N VAL A 565 11.57 4.95 -25.22
CA VAL A 565 11.65 6.41 -25.39
C VAL A 565 12.59 6.98 -24.34
N SER A 566 13.49 7.87 -24.75
CA SER A 566 14.35 8.63 -23.83
C SER A 566 13.67 9.91 -23.34
N GLY A 567 14.17 10.49 -22.23
CA GLY A 567 13.68 11.79 -21.72
C GLY A 567 13.74 12.90 -22.79
N VAL A 568 14.83 12.97 -23.55
CA VAL A 568 15.00 13.96 -24.64
C VAL A 568 13.96 13.76 -25.76
N GLU A 569 13.68 12.50 -26.14
CA GLU A 569 12.63 12.20 -27.11
C GLU A 569 11.24 12.57 -26.55
N LEU A 570 11.04 12.34 -25.25
CA LEU A 570 9.78 12.69 -24.56
C LEU A 570 9.57 14.21 -24.49
N ASP A 571 10.62 15.00 -24.27
CA ASP A 571 10.56 16.47 -24.27
C ASP A 571 10.14 17.02 -25.65
N GLY A 572 10.57 16.36 -26.73
CA GLY A 572 10.22 16.72 -28.11
C GLY A 572 8.78 16.38 -28.50
N MET A 573 8.05 15.58 -27.71
CA MET A 573 6.68 15.18 -28.02
C MET A 573 5.65 16.13 -27.42
N THR A 574 4.62 16.44 -28.17
CA THR A 574 3.39 17.06 -27.65
C THR A 574 2.61 16.05 -26.81
N ASP A 575 1.69 16.53 -25.98
CA ASP A 575 0.84 15.63 -25.17
C ASP A 575 -0.08 14.75 -26.04
N THR A 576 -0.52 15.26 -27.19
CA THR A 576 -1.33 14.51 -28.15
C THR A 576 -0.52 13.35 -28.78
N GLU A 577 0.69 13.63 -29.22
CA GLU A 577 1.60 12.60 -29.77
C GLU A 577 1.96 11.55 -28.72
N LEU A 578 2.21 11.99 -27.48
CA LEU A 578 2.44 11.05 -26.37
C LEU A 578 1.22 10.16 -26.16
N ASP A 579 0.02 10.74 -26.11
CA ASP A 579 -1.23 9.98 -25.88
C ASP A 579 -1.48 8.95 -27.00
N GLU A 580 -1.13 9.25 -28.25
CA GLU A 580 -1.26 8.31 -29.38
C GLU A 580 -0.25 7.16 -29.30
N ARG A 581 1.01 7.44 -28.98
CA ARG A 581 2.10 6.45 -28.90
C ARG A 581 2.11 5.66 -27.59
N LEU A 582 1.46 6.17 -26.55
CA LEU A 582 1.44 5.60 -25.19
C LEU A 582 1.21 4.08 -25.14
N PRO A 583 0.26 3.48 -25.93
CA PRO A 583 0.03 2.04 -25.92
C PRO A 583 1.21 1.21 -26.44
N HIS A 584 2.13 1.81 -27.17
CA HIS A 584 3.27 1.12 -27.76
C HIS A 584 4.55 1.30 -26.92
N ILE A 585 4.61 2.32 -26.06
CA ILE A 585 5.80 2.58 -25.24
C ILE A 585 5.77 1.69 -23.99
N SER A 586 6.79 0.88 -23.81
CA SER A 586 6.97 0.00 -22.64
C SER A 586 8.17 0.38 -21.75
N VAL A 587 9.10 1.22 -22.27
CA VAL A 587 10.29 1.64 -21.54
C VAL A 587 10.50 3.14 -21.72
N TYR A 588 10.72 3.83 -20.60
CA TYR A 588 11.15 5.22 -20.55
C TYR A 588 12.53 5.31 -19.88
N ALA A 589 13.52 5.79 -20.61
CA ALA A 589 14.93 5.80 -20.25
C ALA A 589 15.47 7.22 -20.03
N ARG A 590 16.39 7.43 -19.09
CA ARG A 590 16.98 8.74 -18.76
C ARG A 590 15.92 9.82 -18.52
N VAL A 591 14.92 9.51 -17.69
CA VAL A 591 13.80 10.41 -17.41
C VAL A 591 14.03 11.22 -16.14
N SER A 592 13.57 12.47 -16.17
CA SER A 592 13.54 13.37 -15.01
C SER A 592 12.29 13.15 -14.15
N PRO A 593 12.19 13.73 -12.94
CA PRO A 593 10.99 13.68 -12.13
C PRO A 593 9.75 14.22 -12.84
N GLU A 594 9.87 15.30 -13.62
CA GLU A 594 8.77 15.88 -14.39
C GLU A 594 8.26 14.90 -15.44
N HIS A 595 9.17 14.17 -16.09
CA HIS A 595 8.80 13.13 -17.05
C HIS A 595 7.96 12.04 -16.38
N LYS A 596 8.31 11.60 -15.15
CA LYS A 596 7.55 10.59 -14.40
C LYS A 596 6.12 11.05 -14.16
N ILE A 597 5.93 12.32 -13.75
CA ILE A 597 4.59 12.93 -13.59
C ILE A 597 3.83 12.96 -14.91
N ARG A 598 4.50 13.38 -16.00
CA ARG A 598 3.90 13.48 -17.34
C ARG A 598 3.40 12.12 -17.84
N ILE A 599 4.19 11.05 -17.64
CA ILE A 599 3.82 9.68 -18.00
C ILE A 599 2.58 9.22 -17.20
N VAL A 600 2.57 9.44 -15.89
CA VAL A 600 1.41 9.12 -15.03
C VAL A 600 0.16 9.86 -15.51
N ASN A 601 0.26 11.17 -15.74
CA ASN A 601 -0.84 11.98 -16.24
C ASN A 601 -1.38 11.48 -17.60
N ALA A 602 -0.51 11.08 -18.52
CA ALA A 602 -0.88 10.59 -19.83
C ALA A 602 -1.73 9.31 -19.73
N TRP A 603 -1.32 8.35 -18.90
CA TRP A 603 -2.09 7.14 -18.65
C TRP A 603 -3.42 7.43 -17.95
N GLN A 604 -3.45 8.36 -16.99
CA GLN A 604 -4.69 8.77 -16.30
C GLN A 604 -5.67 9.47 -17.24
N ARG A 605 -5.18 10.33 -18.19
CA ARG A 605 -6.05 10.95 -19.22
C ARG A 605 -6.78 9.91 -20.07
N ARG A 606 -6.17 8.76 -20.33
CA ARG A 606 -6.80 7.63 -21.04
C ARG A 606 -7.75 6.80 -20.18
N GLY A 607 -8.00 7.20 -18.94
CA GLY A 607 -8.91 6.52 -18.01
C GLY A 607 -8.30 5.31 -17.31
N ASN A 608 -6.98 5.15 -17.32
CA ASN A 608 -6.30 4.09 -16.59
C ASN A 608 -6.10 4.44 -15.13
N ILE A 609 -6.12 3.43 -14.27
CA ILE A 609 -5.70 3.53 -12.87
C ILE A 609 -4.23 3.16 -12.81
N VAL A 610 -3.40 4.12 -12.41
CA VAL A 610 -1.95 4.03 -12.47
C VAL A 610 -1.38 3.77 -11.09
N SER A 611 -0.61 2.69 -10.98
CA SER A 611 0.32 2.49 -9.86
C SER A 611 1.70 2.96 -10.26
N MET A 612 2.38 3.75 -9.43
CA MET A 612 3.75 4.22 -9.65
C MET A 612 4.63 3.74 -8.51
N THR A 613 5.78 3.12 -8.81
CA THR A 613 6.77 2.75 -7.79
C THR A 613 7.97 3.68 -7.83
N GLY A 614 8.58 3.86 -6.66
CA GLY A 614 9.81 4.63 -6.53
C GLY A 614 10.42 4.49 -5.13
N ASP A 615 11.71 4.76 -5.01
CA ASP A 615 12.46 4.70 -3.76
C ASP A 615 13.11 6.03 -3.39
N GLY A 616 13.30 6.91 -4.37
CA GLY A 616 14.02 8.17 -4.21
C GLY A 616 13.12 9.39 -4.01
N VAL A 617 13.79 10.49 -3.65
CA VAL A 617 13.20 11.83 -3.55
C VAL A 617 12.60 12.27 -4.90
N ASN A 618 13.28 11.91 -5.98
CA ASN A 618 12.90 12.24 -7.35
C ASN A 618 11.58 11.58 -7.78
N ASP A 619 11.14 10.54 -7.05
CA ASP A 619 9.92 9.81 -7.33
C ASP A 619 8.71 10.37 -6.58
N ALA A 620 8.93 11.03 -5.45
CA ALA A 620 7.87 11.47 -4.55
C ALA A 620 6.74 12.26 -5.24
N PRO A 621 7.01 13.20 -6.15
CA PRO A 621 5.94 13.91 -6.85
C PRO A 621 5.10 12.99 -7.75
N ALA A 622 5.72 12.01 -8.41
CA ALA A 622 5.03 11.03 -9.25
C ALA A 622 4.25 10.01 -8.41
N LEU A 623 4.81 9.57 -7.27
CA LEU A 623 4.13 8.71 -6.29
C LEU A 623 2.85 9.36 -5.75
N LYS A 624 2.94 10.65 -5.38
CA LYS A 624 1.79 11.42 -4.90
C LYS A 624 0.74 11.66 -5.98
N LYS A 625 1.17 11.76 -7.23
CA LYS A 625 0.30 12.01 -8.39
C LYS A 625 -0.42 10.75 -8.86
N ALA A 626 0.18 9.58 -8.74
CA ALA A 626 -0.40 8.32 -9.13
C ALA A 626 -1.67 8.00 -8.31
N ASP A 627 -2.56 7.16 -8.86
CA ASP A 627 -3.72 6.67 -8.12
C ASP A 627 -3.28 5.79 -6.95
N ILE A 628 -2.14 5.09 -7.11
CA ILE A 628 -1.49 4.31 -6.07
C ILE A 628 0.02 4.52 -6.15
N GLY A 629 0.54 5.42 -5.33
CA GLY A 629 1.98 5.53 -5.11
C GLY A 629 2.47 4.39 -4.24
N VAL A 630 3.57 3.76 -4.64
CA VAL A 630 4.17 2.60 -3.97
C VAL A 630 5.63 2.90 -3.66
N ALA A 631 5.98 2.99 -2.40
CA ALA A 631 7.35 3.21 -1.96
C ALA A 631 8.01 1.90 -1.50
N MET A 632 9.33 1.85 -1.65
CA MET A 632 10.15 0.79 -1.07
C MET A 632 10.26 0.99 0.44
N GLY A 633 10.22 -0.10 1.21
CA GLY A 633 10.25 -0.07 2.67
C GLY A 633 11.66 -0.10 3.25
N ILE A 634 12.58 -0.82 2.57
CA ILE A 634 13.97 -1.01 2.99
C ILE A 634 14.85 0.08 2.37
N THR A 635 14.86 0.19 1.03
CA THR A 635 15.72 1.12 0.29
C THR A 635 15.09 2.49 0.09
N GLY A 636 13.78 2.62 0.29
CA GLY A 636 13.05 3.87 0.04
C GLY A 636 13.37 4.95 1.07
N THR A 637 13.57 6.19 0.56
CA THR A 637 13.72 7.38 1.40
C THR A 637 12.41 7.67 2.16
N GLU A 638 12.50 8.31 3.31
CA GLU A 638 11.32 8.67 4.11
C GLU A 638 10.32 9.53 3.32
N VAL A 639 10.82 10.34 2.39
CA VAL A 639 10.00 11.17 1.51
C VAL A 639 9.22 10.36 0.50
N SER A 640 9.85 9.34 -0.12
CA SER A 640 9.13 8.43 -1.00
C SER A 640 8.05 7.66 -0.23
N LYS A 641 8.37 7.21 0.99
CA LYS A 641 7.42 6.55 1.90
C LYS A 641 6.28 7.49 2.28
N ASP A 642 6.55 8.78 2.54
CA ASP A 642 5.51 9.75 2.90
C ASP A 642 4.58 10.06 1.72
N ALA A 643 5.12 10.23 0.54
CA ALA A 643 4.35 10.50 -0.69
C ALA A 643 3.49 9.32 -1.14
N ALA A 644 3.88 8.09 -0.80
CA ALA A 644 3.21 6.88 -1.24
C ALA A 644 1.96 6.55 -0.40
N SER A 645 0.99 5.89 -1.04
CA SER A 645 -0.20 5.30 -0.39
C SER A 645 0.01 3.85 0.06
N MET A 646 1.02 3.18 -0.49
CA MET A 646 1.41 1.80 -0.14
C MET A 646 2.94 1.71 0.03
N ILE A 647 3.40 0.96 1.03
CA ILE A 647 4.82 0.68 1.27
C ILE A 647 5.06 -0.83 1.15
N LEU A 648 6.10 -1.22 0.40
CA LEU A 648 6.51 -2.62 0.26
C LEU A 648 7.60 -2.93 1.29
N ALA A 649 7.26 -3.66 2.35
CA ALA A 649 8.21 -3.99 3.42
C ALA A 649 9.35 -4.92 2.96
N ASP A 650 9.24 -5.53 1.79
CA ASP A 650 10.22 -6.45 1.18
C ASP A 650 10.85 -5.92 -0.11
N ASP A 651 10.59 -4.68 -0.49
CA ASP A 651 11.03 -4.03 -1.74
C ASP A 651 10.80 -4.88 -3.00
N ASN A 652 9.77 -5.71 -3.01
CA ASN A 652 9.55 -6.70 -4.05
C ASN A 652 8.34 -6.36 -4.95
N PHE A 653 8.58 -6.22 -6.26
CA PHE A 653 7.53 -5.99 -7.25
C PHE A 653 6.40 -7.03 -7.20
N ALA A 654 6.71 -8.30 -6.89
CA ALA A 654 5.70 -9.35 -6.77
C ALA A 654 4.65 -9.07 -5.69
N THR A 655 5.00 -8.30 -4.67
CA THR A 655 4.10 -7.88 -3.60
C THR A 655 3.03 -6.91 -4.12
N ILE A 656 3.32 -6.10 -5.15
CA ILE A 656 2.32 -5.25 -5.82
C ILE A 656 1.23 -6.12 -6.45
N VAL A 657 1.62 -7.18 -7.15
CA VAL A 657 0.66 -8.10 -7.79
C VAL A 657 -0.19 -8.83 -6.76
N LYS A 658 0.41 -9.22 -5.61
CA LYS A 658 -0.35 -9.78 -4.47
C LYS A 658 -1.35 -8.76 -3.91
N ALA A 659 -0.95 -7.48 -3.80
CA ALA A 659 -1.84 -6.40 -3.36
C ALA A 659 -3.01 -6.21 -4.34
N VAL A 660 -2.77 -6.29 -5.66
CA VAL A 660 -3.84 -6.27 -6.68
C VAL A 660 -4.84 -7.40 -6.46
N VAL A 661 -4.38 -8.63 -6.27
CA VAL A 661 -5.25 -9.79 -6.01
C VAL A 661 -6.06 -9.60 -4.74
N ASN A 662 -5.44 -9.08 -3.68
CA ASN A 662 -6.13 -8.78 -2.42
C ASN A 662 -7.16 -7.66 -2.59
N GLY A 663 -6.84 -6.57 -3.30
CA GLY A 663 -7.77 -5.48 -3.59
C GLY A 663 -9.00 -5.98 -4.36
N ARG A 664 -8.81 -6.82 -5.39
CA ARG A 664 -9.90 -7.49 -6.13
C ARG A 664 -10.74 -8.38 -5.21
N SER A 665 -10.08 -9.10 -4.29
CA SER A 665 -10.77 -9.96 -3.30
C SER A 665 -11.61 -9.14 -2.32
N VAL A 666 -11.06 -8.08 -1.76
CA VAL A 666 -11.77 -7.17 -0.83
C VAL A 666 -13.01 -6.59 -1.49
N TYR A 667 -12.87 -6.06 -2.71
CA TYR A 667 -14.01 -5.51 -3.45
C TYR A 667 -15.09 -6.56 -3.74
N ALA A 668 -14.69 -7.76 -4.19
CA ALA A 668 -15.62 -8.87 -4.44
C ALA A 668 -16.37 -9.28 -3.17
N ASN A 669 -15.68 -9.33 -2.03
CA ASN A 669 -16.26 -9.67 -0.73
C ASN A 669 -17.24 -8.61 -0.24
N ILE A 670 -16.91 -7.31 -0.40
CA ILE A 670 -17.84 -6.21 -0.12
C ILE A 670 -19.11 -6.37 -0.98
N LYS A 671 -18.96 -6.59 -2.27
CA LYS A 671 -20.09 -6.77 -3.21
C LYS A 671 -20.96 -7.97 -2.82
N ASN A 672 -20.34 -9.08 -2.39
CA ASN A 672 -21.04 -10.26 -1.92
C ASN A 672 -21.80 -10.04 -0.61
N ALA A 673 -21.20 -9.30 0.34
CA ALA A 673 -21.87 -8.93 1.59
C ALA A 673 -23.06 -7.99 1.34
N ILE A 674 -22.92 -7.02 0.42
CA ILE A 674 -24.01 -6.16 -0.03
C ILE A 674 -25.15 -6.99 -0.66
N GLN A 675 -24.80 -7.95 -1.53
CA GLN A 675 -25.80 -8.86 -2.13
C GLN A 675 -26.58 -9.63 -1.06
N PHE A 676 -25.88 -10.18 -0.06
CA PHE A 676 -26.49 -10.91 1.04
C PHE A 676 -27.50 -10.07 1.81
N LEU A 677 -27.07 -8.89 2.28
CA LEU A 677 -27.92 -7.99 3.07
C LEU A 677 -29.13 -7.52 2.28
N LEU A 678 -28.91 -7.03 1.06
CA LEU A 678 -29.99 -6.48 0.25
C LEU A 678 -30.99 -7.53 -0.24
N SER A 679 -30.55 -8.74 -0.58
CA SER A 679 -31.49 -9.81 -0.99
C SER A 679 -32.37 -10.26 0.17
N GLY A 680 -31.81 -10.33 1.40
CA GLY A 680 -32.58 -10.61 2.60
C GLY A 680 -33.61 -9.52 2.91
N ASN A 681 -33.21 -8.26 2.82
CA ASN A 681 -34.14 -7.14 3.06
C ASN A 681 -35.22 -7.06 1.98
N THR A 682 -34.86 -7.30 0.72
CA THR A 682 -35.84 -7.38 -0.40
C THR A 682 -36.88 -8.48 -0.17
N ALA A 683 -36.50 -9.62 0.42
CA ALA A 683 -37.45 -10.66 0.80
C ALA A 683 -38.47 -10.17 1.84
N GLY A 684 -37.98 -9.48 2.90
CA GLY A 684 -38.87 -8.88 3.91
C GLY A 684 -39.84 -7.87 3.30
N ILE A 685 -39.34 -6.99 2.42
CA ILE A 685 -40.20 -6.01 1.69
C ILE A 685 -41.30 -6.72 0.88
N PHE A 686 -40.93 -7.76 0.11
CA PHE A 686 -41.91 -8.51 -0.68
C PHE A 686 -42.98 -9.18 0.16
N CYS A 687 -42.60 -9.77 1.31
CA CYS A 687 -43.58 -10.37 2.24
C CYS A 687 -44.56 -9.35 2.79
N VAL A 688 -44.05 -8.19 3.25
CA VAL A 688 -44.91 -7.13 3.81
C VAL A 688 -45.81 -6.50 2.75
N LEU A 689 -45.27 -6.23 1.56
CA LEU A 689 -46.07 -5.75 0.42
C LEU A 689 -47.19 -6.73 0.02
N TYR A 690 -46.83 -8.01 -0.08
CA TYR A 690 -47.78 -9.06 -0.43
C TYR A 690 -48.91 -9.17 0.61
N ALA A 691 -48.53 -9.17 1.90
CA ALA A 691 -49.54 -9.20 2.97
C ALA A 691 -50.43 -7.96 2.96
N SER A 692 -49.87 -6.76 2.73
CA SER A 692 -50.63 -5.52 2.61
C SER A 692 -51.62 -5.53 1.43
N LEU A 693 -51.18 -6.03 0.27
CA LEU A 693 -52.01 -6.10 -0.95
C LEU A 693 -53.21 -7.05 -0.79
N LEU A 694 -53.03 -8.13 -0.03
CA LEU A 694 -54.06 -9.15 0.18
C LEU A 694 -54.87 -8.98 1.49
N ALA A 695 -54.63 -7.90 2.22
CA ALA A 695 -55.27 -7.65 3.53
C ALA A 695 -55.04 -8.78 4.54
N LEU A 696 -53.84 -9.40 4.54
CA LEU A 696 -53.44 -10.42 5.50
C LEU A 696 -52.90 -9.79 6.79
N PRO A 697 -52.88 -10.52 7.92
CA PRO A 697 -52.21 -10.06 9.12
C PRO A 697 -50.71 -9.74 8.87
N VAL A 698 -50.11 -8.90 9.73
CA VAL A 698 -48.72 -8.48 9.61
C VAL A 698 -47.82 -9.72 9.72
N PRO A 699 -46.98 -10.02 8.69
CA PRO A 699 -46.15 -11.21 8.70
C PRO A 699 -44.97 -11.13 9.68
N PHE A 700 -44.53 -9.92 10.04
CA PHE A 700 -43.40 -9.70 10.95
C PHE A 700 -43.68 -8.59 11.94
N GLN A 701 -43.37 -8.82 13.19
CA GLN A 701 -43.29 -7.73 14.19
C GLN A 701 -41.95 -6.97 13.99
N PRO A 702 -41.88 -5.68 14.35
CA PRO A 702 -40.63 -4.92 14.28
C PRO A 702 -39.44 -5.61 14.97
N VAL A 703 -39.68 -6.25 16.12
CA VAL A 703 -38.67 -7.02 16.88
C VAL A 703 -38.09 -8.19 16.09
N HIS A 704 -38.88 -8.86 15.24
CA HIS A 704 -38.42 -9.94 14.39
C HIS A 704 -37.39 -9.45 13.36
N LEU A 705 -37.68 -8.33 12.72
CA LEU A 705 -36.84 -7.76 11.68
C LEU A 705 -35.55 -7.16 12.25
N LEU A 706 -35.63 -6.54 13.43
CA LEU A 706 -34.45 -6.05 14.14
C LEU A 706 -33.55 -7.21 14.59
N PHE A 707 -34.10 -8.31 15.10
CA PHE A 707 -33.33 -9.51 15.42
C PHE A 707 -32.62 -10.06 14.19
N ILE A 708 -33.30 -10.12 13.07
CA ILE A 708 -32.71 -10.59 11.82
C ILE A 708 -31.56 -9.67 11.39
N ASN A 709 -31.84 -8.38 11.22
CA ASN A 709 -30.88 -7.44 10.64
C ASN A 709 -29.64 -7.25 11.52
N LEU A 710 -29.79 -7.25 12.85
CA LEU A 710 -28.72 -6.97 13.78
C LEU A 710 -27.96 -8.22 14.19
N LEU A 711 -28.64 -9.26 14.65
CA LEU A 711 -28.02 -10.43 15.26
C LEU A 711 -27.69 -11.51 14.25
N THR A 712 -28.62 -11.86 13.37
CA THR A 712 -28.43 -13.00 12.48
C THR A 712 -27.77 -12.66 11.14
N ASP A 713 -27.90 -11.42 10.66
CA ASP A 713 -27.27 -11.01 9.39
C ASP A 713 -25.87 -10.44 9.53
N SER A 714 -25.56 -9.77 10.63
CA SER A 714 -24.24 -9.15 10.82
C SER A 714 -23.11 -10.18 10.82
N LEU A 715 -23.31 -11.33 11.49
CA LEU A 715 -22.29 -12.38 11.58
C LEU A 715 -21.99 -13.03 10.23
N PRO A 716 -22.98 -13.50 9.44
CA PRO A 716 -22.73 -14.02 8.10
C PRO A 716 -22.15 -12.98 7.13
N ALA A 717 -22.59 -11.72 7.20
CA ALA A 717 -22.06 -10.67 6.33
C ALA A 717 -20.58 -10.38 6.59
N ILE A 718 -20.16 -10.33 7.87
CA ILE A 718 -18.73 -10.24 8.24
C ILE A 718 -17.97 -11.47 7.74
N ALA A 719 -18.51 -12.67 7.94
CA ALA A 719 -17.89 -13.92 7.50
C ALA A 719 -17.73 -13.99 5.97
N ILE A 720 -18.69 -13.47 5.18
CA ILE A 720 -18.58 -13.31 3.73
C ILE A 720 -17.46 -12.34 3.39
N GLY A 721 -17.31 -11.25 4.15
CA GLY A 721 -16.21 -10.30 4.01
C GLY A 721 -14.83 -10.92 4.22
N MET A 722 -14.75 -12.02 4.97
CA MET A 722 -13.51 -12.78 5.26
C MET A 722 -13.23 -13.89 4.23
N GLU A 723 -13.97 -13.99 3.15
CA GLU A 723 -13.76 -15.03 2.14
C GLU A 723 -12.35 -14.94 1.55
N PRO A 724 -11.60 -16.05 1.49
CA PRO A 724 -10.27 -16.06 0.90
C PRO A 724 -10.28 -15.67 -0.58
N ALA A 725 -9.17 -15.11 -1.06
CA ALA A 725 -9.00 -14.81 -2.47
C ALA A 725 -9.13 -16.10 -3.31
N ARG A 726 -9.93 -16.02 -4.37
CA ARG A 726 -10.21 -17.17 -5.24
C ARG A 726 -9.09 -17.36 -6.24
N LYS A 727 -8.87 -18.61 -6.65
CA LYS A 727 -8.04 -18.92 -7.81
C LYS A 727 -8.70 -18.29 -9.06
N GLY A 728 -7.87 -17.69 -9.93
CA GLY A 728 -8.35 -17.02 -11.15
C GLY A 728 -8.85 -15.58 -10.95
N LEU A 729 -8.76 -15.02 -9.73
CA LEU A 729 -9.12 -13.62 -9.51
C LEU A 729 -8.15 -12.67 -10.23
N LEU A 730 -6.91 -13.10 -10.39
CA LEU A 730 -5.90 -12.37 -11.18
C LEU A 730 -6.24 -12.36 -12.67
N ASP A 731 -6.86 -13.42 -13.21
CA ASP A 731 -7.16 -13.55 -14.64
C ASP A 731 -8.33 -12.63 -15.10
N GLN A 732 -8.97 -11.95 -14.16
CA GLN A 732 -10.01 -10.97 -14.47
C GLN A 732 -9.35 -9.65 -14.91
N LYS A 733 -9.97 -8.98 -15.88
CA LYS A 733 -9.53 -7.62 -16.27
C LYS A 733 -9.69 -6.63 -15.13
N PRO A 734 -8.89 -5.57 -15.08
CA PRO A 734 -9.08 -4.46 -14.14
C PRO A 734 -10.49 -3.91 -14.21
N ARG A 735 -11.06 -3.58 -13.07
CA ARG A 735 -12.40 -3.00 -12.97
C ARG A 735 -12.36 -1.54 -13.44
N ASP A 736 -13.42 -1.13 -14.14
CA ASP A 736 -13.66 0.31 -14.37
C ASP A 736 -14.09 0.96 -13.04
N PRO A 737 -13.33 1.94 -12.52
CA PRO A 737 -13.65 2.63 -11.28
C PRO A 737 -14.99 3.39 -11.33
N ARG A 738 -15.48 3.71 -12.53
CA ARG A 738 -16.78 4.40 -12.75
C ARG A 738 -17.97 3.45 -12.69
N GLU A 739 -17.73 2.12 -12.73
CA GLU A 739 -18.83 1.16 -12.64
C GLU A 739 -19.47 1.21 -11.23
N PRO A 740 -20.79 1.45 -11.13
CA PRO A 740 -21.45 1.48 -9.84
C PRO A 740 -21.41 0.10 -9.17
N ILE A 741 -21.27 0.07 -7.86
CA ILE A 741 -21.25 -1.17 -7.06
C ILE A 741 -22.50 -2.01 -7.36
N LEU A 742 -23.65 -1.36 -7.44
CA LEU A 742 -24.94 -1.97 -7.80
C LEU A 742 -25.21 -1.83 -9.29
N ASN A 743 -24.60 -2.69 -10.07
CA ASN A 743 -24.91 -2.80 -11.48
C ASN A 743 -26.21 -3.60 -11.72
N ARG A 744 -26.81 -3.47 -12.93
CA ARG A 744 -28.08 -4.13 -13.30
C ARG A 744 -28.08 -5.65 -13.05
N PRO A 745 -27.00 -6.42 -13.37
CA PRO A 745 -26.95 -7.86 -13.09
C PRO A 745 -26.99 -8.19 -11.60
N LEU A 746 -26.39 -7.35 -10.75
CA LEU A 746 -26.41 -7.56 -9.30
C LEU A 746 -27.80 -7.25 -8.72
N LEU A 747 -28.43 -6.16 -9.17
CA LEU A 747 -29.81 -5.82 -8.78
C LEU A 747 -30.81 -6.92 -9.18
N ALA A 748 -30.68 -7.48 -10.37
CA ALA A 748 -31.52 -8.60 -10.81
C ALA A 748 -31.31 -9.84 -9.93
N ARG A 749 -30.07 -10.14 -9.53
CA ARG A 749 -29.79 -11.24 -8.59
C ARG A 749 -30.39 -10.98 -7.22
N ILE A 750 -30.22 -9.77 -6.67
CA ILE A 750 -30.78 -9.36 -5.38
C ILE A 750 -32.30 -9.52 -5.41
N GLY A 751 -32.98 -8.99 -6.43
CA GLY A 751 -34.42 -9.08 -6.57
C GLY A 751 -34.93 -10.52 -6.75
N GLY A 752 -34.29 -11.31 -7.63
CA GLY A 752 -34.69 -12.70 -7.86
C GLY A 752 -34.45 -13.62 -6.66
N GLN A 753 -33.33 -13.46 -5.96
CA GLN A 753 -33.03 -14.24 -4.74
C GLN A 753 -33.94 -13.81 -3.58
N GLY A 754 -34.18 -12.51 -3.41
CA GLY A 754 -35.12 -11.99 -2.44
C GLY A 754 -36.56 -12.50 -2.68
N LEU A 755 -37.00 -12.54 -3.94
CA LEU A 755 -38.32 -13.07 -4.28
C LEU A 755 -38.44 -14.58 -3.95
N LEU A 756 -37.42 -15.39 -4.25
CA LEU A 756 -37.43 -16.81 -3.87
C LEU A 756 -37.58 -17.02 -2.35
N ILE A 757 -36.83 -16.23 -1.56
CA ILE A 757 -36.91 -16.29 -0.10
C ILE A 757 -38.30 -15.80 0.38
N ALA A 758 -38.85 -14.75 -0.23
CA ALA A 758 -40.19 -14.26 0.09
C ALA A 758 -41.28 -15.29 -0.17
N ILE A 759 -41.21 -16.00 -1.31
CA ILE A 759 -42.18 -17.05 -1.65
C ILE A 759 -42.26 -18.14 -0.58
N VAL A 760 -41.10 -18.71 -0.19
CA VAL A 760 -41.08 -19.79 0.84
C VAL A 760 -41.50 -19.26 2.20
N THR A 761 -41.15 -18.01 2.52
CA THR A 761 -41.57 -17.36 3.75
C THR A 761 -43.07 -17.17 3.81
N MET A 762 -43.71 -16.76 2.69
CA MET A 762 -45.19 -16.61 2.63
C MET A 762 -45.88 -17.98 2.61
N ILE A 763 -45.26 -19.03 2.05
CA ILE A 763 -45.80 -20.41 2.20
C ILE A 763 -45.83 -20.80 3.66
N ALA A 764 -44.73 -20.57 4.41
CA ALA A 764 -44.67 -20.83 5.85
C ALA A 764 -45.71 -20.00 6.63
N PHE A 765 -45.91 -18.74 6.24
CA PHE A 765 -46.96 -17.87 6.79
C PHE A 765 -48.36 -18.50 6.62
N TYR A 766 -48.70 -18.97 5.44
CA TYR A 766 -49.99 -19.61 5.18
C TYR A 766 -50.15 -20.94 5.94
N LEU A 767 -49.09 -21.75 6.09
CA LEU A 767 -49.14 -22.95 6.92
C LEU A 767 -49.45 -22.62 8.37
N GLY A 768 -48.84 -21.54 8.92
CA GLY A 768 -49.16 -21.04 10.26
C GLY A 768 -50.52 -20.38 10.41
N TYR A 769 -51.07 -19.82 9.30
CA TYR A 769 -52.37 -19.12 9.30
C TYR A 769 -53.58 -20.06 9.20
N GLN A 770 -53.34 -21.38 9.09
CA GLN A 770 -54.42 -22.36 9.13
C GLN A 770 -55.19 -22.24 10.45
N GLY A 771 -56.49 -22.04 10.34
CA GLY A 771 -57.34 -21.79 11.50
C GLY A 771 -57.45 -20.34 11.99
N GLY A 772 -56.82 -19.36 11.29
CA GLY A 772 -56.88 -17.93 11.58
C GLY A 772 -55.89 -17.44 12.65
N ASP A 773 -54.91 -18.29 13.06
CA ASP A 773 -53.90 -17.90 14.06
C ASP A 773 -52.81 -16.98 13.46
N ALA A 774 -53.00 -15.66 13.62
CA ALA A 774 -52.07 -14.66 13.12
C ALA A 774 -50.71 -14.70 13.83
N VAL A 775 -50.64 -15.13 15.11
CA VAL A 775 -49.39 -15.21 15.88
C VAL A 775 -48.56 -16.38 15.42
N MET A 776 -49.22 -17.54 15.15
CA MET A 776 -48.50 -18.71 14.58
C MET A 776 -48.02 -18.38 13.16
N ALA A 777 -48.83 -17.72 12.33
CA ALA A 777 -48.43 -17.29 10.99
C ALA A 777 -47.19 -16.39 11.00
N SER A 778 -47.18 -15.37 11.89
CA SER A 778 -46.05 -14.46 12.07
C SER A 778 -44.82 -15.21 12.58
N THR A 779 -44.97 -16.15 13.52
CA THR A 779 -43.85 -16.97 14.03
C THR A 779 -43.26 -17.86 12.96
N MET A 780 -44.08 -18.55 12.17
CA MET A 780 -43.63 -19.38 11.04
C MET A 780 -42.88 -18.55 9.98
N ALA A 781 -43.42 -17.40 9.64
CA ALA A 781 -42.76 -16.47 8.69
C ALA A 781 -41.41 -15.96 9.22
N PHE A 782 -41.37 -15.52 10.47
CA PHE A 782 -40.16 -15.02 11.12
C PHE A 782 -39.05 -16.08 11.13
N ALA A 783 -39.37 -17.29 11.62
CA ALA A 783 -38.38 -18.35 11.72
C ALA A 783 -37.90 -18.82 10.33
N THR A 784 -38.80 -18.90 9.34
CA THR A 784 -38.45 -19.29 7.97
C THR A 784 -37.58 -18.21 7.31
N LEU A 785 -37.91 -16.94 7.42
CA LEU A 785 -37.13 -15.85 6.86
C LEU A 785 -35.72 -15.84 7.46
N THR A 786 -35.61 -15.94 8.79
CA THR A 786 -34.34 -15.96 9.50
C THR A 786 -33.46 -17.12 9.02
N LEU A 787 -33.99 -18.34 9.02
CA LEU A 787 -33.23 -19.53 8.66
C LEU A 787 -32.86 -19.55 7.16
N ALA A 788 -33.78 -19.10 6.28
CA ALA A 788 -33.50 -18.98 4.85
C ALA A 788 -32.39 -17.96 4.56
N ARG A 789 -32.34 -16.86 5.29
CA ARG A 789 -31.24 -15.86 5.19
C ARG A 789 -29.92 -16.45 5.69
N LEU A 790 -29.90 -17.20 6.77
CA LEU A 790 -28.71 -17.90 7.26
C LEU A 790 -28.17 -18.88 6.20
N PHE A 791 -29.01 -19.70 5.59
CA PHE A 791 -28.63 -20.56 4.45
C PHE A 791 -28.16 -19.76 3.25
N HIS A 792 -28.82 -18.63 2.97
CA HIS A 792 -28.47 -17.73 1.86
C HIS A 792 -27.06 -17.12 2.02
N GLY A 793 -26.54 -16.99 3.23
CA GLY A 793 -25.15 -16.61 3.49
C GLY A 793 -24.17 -17.46 2.70
N PHE A 794 -24.39 -18.77 2.61
CA PHE A 794 -23.55 -19.66 1.79
C PHE A 794 -23.70 -19.40 0.29
N ASN A 795 -24.86 -18.96 -0.18
CA ASN A 795 -25.07 -18.59 -1.58
C ASN A 795 -24.32 -17.32 -1.96
N CYS A 796 -24.09 -16.41 -1.03
CA CYS A 796 -23.45 -15.11 -1.26
C CYS A 796 -21.93 -15.15 -1.08
N ARG A 797 -21.34 -16.27 -0.67
CA ARG A 797 -19.87 -16.42 -0.60
C ARG A 797 -19.19 -16.20 -1.95
N GLY A 798 -19.87 -16.43 -3.05
CA GLY A 798 -19.34 -16.24 -4.38
C GLY A 798 -20.28 -16.53 -5.53
N SER A 799 -19.81 -16.33 -6.77
CA SER A 799 -20.57 -16.65 -7.99
C SER A 799 -20.59 -18.15 -8.32
N GLU A 800 -19.67 -18.93 -7.77
CA GLU A 800 -19.53 -20.38 -7.98
C GLU A 800 -20.40 -21.15 -6.99
N SER A 801 -20.65 -22.45 -7.31
CA SER A 801 -21.38 -23.34 -6.42
C SER A 801 -20.57 -23.65 -5.16
N ILE A 802 -21.27 -24.01 -4.07
CA ILE A 802 -20.66 -24.38 -2.80
C ILE A 802 -19.77 -25.63 -2.92
N PHE A 803 -20.03 -26.50 -3.90
CA PHE A 803 -19.22 -27.69 -4.17
C PHE A 803 -17.84 -27.33 -4.73
N ARG A 804 -17.75 -26.27 -5.53
CA ARG A 804 -16.48 -25.73 -6.02
C ARG A 804 -15.75 -24.92 -4.95
N LEU A 805 -16.48 -24.08 -4.23
CA LEU A 805 -15.92 -23.22 -3.17
C LEU A 805 -15.47 -24.00 -1.94
N LYS A 806 -16.03 -25.18 -1.66
CA LYS A 806 -15.88 -26.00 -0.45
C LYS A 806 -16.25 -25.23 0.84
N LEU A 807 -16.98 -25.89 1.73
CA LEU A 807 -17.38 -25.29 3.01
C LEU A 807 -16.18 -24.99 3.91
N SER A 808 -15.16 -25.82 3.86
CA SER A 808 -13.96 -25.74 4.70
C SER A 808 -13.06 -24.53 4.43
N THR A 809 -13.19 -23.85 3.28
CA THR A 809 -12.34 -22.72 2.91
C THR A 809 -12.61 -21.49 3.78
N ASN A 810 -13.84 -21.30 4.25
CA ASN A 810 -14.22 -20.22 5.16
C ASN A 810 -14.92 -20.77 6.40
N LYS A 811 -14.16 -21.09 7.43
CA LYS A 811 -14.67 -21.61 8.71
C LYS A 811 -15.56 -20.60 9.43
N TYR A 812 -15.34 -19.30 9.20
CA TYR A 812 -16.13 -18.24 9.83
C TYR A 812 -17.57 -18.22 9.31
N SER A 813 -17.82 -18.56 8.04
CA SER A 813 -19.17 -18.69 7.48
C SER A 813 -19.96 -19.81 8.15
N VAL A 814 -19.30 -20.93 8.45
CA VAL A 814 -19.93 -22.05 9.16
C VAL A 814 -20.23 -21.67 10.62
N LEU A 815 -19.25 -21.03 11.30
CA LEU A 815 -19.43 -20.57 12.68
C LEU A 815 -20.57 -19.54 12.80
N ALA A 816 -20.62 -18.58 11.87
CA ALA A 816 -21.67 -17.56 11.81
C ALA A 816 -23.06 -18.19 11.60
N PHE A 817 -23.16 -19.17 10.70
CA PHE A 817 -24.38 -19.94 10.47
C PHE A 817 -24.84 -20.66 11.76
N LEU A 818 -23.93 -21.41 12.40
CA LEU A 818 -24.24 -22.13 13.65
C LEU A 818 -24.66 -21.18 14.78
N ALA A 819 -23.95 -20.06 14.93
CA ALA A 819 -24.30 -19.04 15.92
C ALA A 819 -25.70 -18.45 15.64
N GLY A 820 -26.02 -18.13 14.39
CA GLY A 820 -27.33 -17.64 13.99
C GLY A 820 -28.44 -18.67 14.25
N VAL A 821 -28.20 -19.94 13.97
CA VAL A 821 -29.15 -21.03 14.27
C VAL A 821 -29.37 -21.17 15.79
N VAL A 822 -28.31 -21.14 16.60
CA VAL A 822 -28.42 -21.19 18.05
C VAL A 822 -29.23 -20.02 18.58
N LEU A 823 -28.96 -18.79 18.10
CA LEU A 823 -29.70 -17.60 18.49
C LEU A 823 -31.21 -17.73 18.13
N LEU A 824 -31.53 -18.22 16.93
CA LEU A 824 -32.91 -18.47 16.53
C LEU A 824 -33.59 -19.50 17.41
N LEU A 825 -32.93 -20.62 17.70
CA LEU A 825 -33.48 -21.67 18.57
C LEU A 825 -33.72 -21.17 19.99
N LEU A 826 -32.81 -20.35 20.55
CA LEU A 826 -32.99 -19.69 21.82
C LEU A 826 -34.27 -18.84 21.87
N VAL A 827 -34.50 -18.01 20.83
CA VAL A 827 -35.70 -17.19 20.73
C VAL A 827 -36.97 -18.04 20.62
N LEU A 828 -36.93 -19.12 19.84
CA LEU A 828 -38.14 -19.96 19.59
C LEU A 828 -38.53 -20.87 20.78
N PHE A 829 -37.56 -21.26 21.61
CA PHE A 829 -37.81 -22.26 22.65
C PHE A 829 -37.61 -21.81 24.12
N THR A 830 -36.91 -20.69 24.37
CA THR A 830 -36.69 -20.18 25.72
C THR A 830 -37.93 -19.40 26.21
N PRO A 831 -38.60 -19.75 27.31
CA PRO A 831 -39.86 -19.17 27.69
C PRO A 831 -39.87 -17.64 27.78
N GLY A 832 -38.85 -17.01 28.39
CA GLY A 832 -38.78 -15.56 28.53
C GLY A 832 -38.55 -14.84 27.17
N LEU A 833 -37.72 -15.43 26.30
CA LEU A 833 -37.47 -14.89 24.96
C LEU A 833 -38.68 -15.11 24.04
N LYS A 834 -39.37 -16.25 24.17
CA LYS A 834 -40.56 -16.58 23.42
C LYS A 834 -41.65 -15.51 23.55
N SER A 835 -41.92 -15.03 24.77
CA SER A 835 -42.85 -13.95 24.98
C SER A 835 -42.36 -12.60 24.47
N LEU A 836 -41.08 -12.29 24.68
CA LEU A 836 -40.46 -11.04 24.22
C LEU A 836 -40.53 -10.87 22.71
N PHE A 837 -40.30 -11.95 21.97
CA PHE A 837 -40.38 -12.01 20.52
C PHE A 837 -41.75 -12.40 19.96
N MET A 838 -42.80 -12.38 20.80
CA MET A 838 -44.17 -12.70 20.41
C MET A 838 -44.29 -14.03 19.64
N VAL A 839 -43.52 -15.02 20.01
CA VAL A 839 -43.54 -16.36 19.41
C VAL A 839 -44.77 -17.12 19.91
N ALA A 840 -45.50 -17.76 18.99
CA ALA A 840 -46.71 -18.50 19.30
C ALA A 840 -46.46 -19.56 20.41
N PRO A 841 -47.30 -19.62 21.47
CA PRO A 841 -47.17 -20.62 22.55
C PRO A 841 -47.18 -22.04 22.03
N ALA A 842 -48.01 -22.33 21.02
CA ALA A 842 -48.17 -23.65 20.43
C ALA A 842 -47.04 -24.07 19.47
N PHE A 843 -46.06 -23.20 19.23
CA PHE A 843 -44.92 -23.51 18.32
C PHE A 843 -44.09 -24.65 18.93
N GLY A 844 -43.84 -25.69 18.11
CA GLY A 844 -43.14 -26.89 18.53
C GLY A 844 -42.15 -27.42 17.46
N PHE A 845 -41.56 -28.59 17.75
CA PHE A 845 -40.55 -29.20 16.87
C PHE A 845 -41.09 -29.65 15.49
N ALA A 846 -42.40 -29.96 15.38
CA ALA A 846 -43.01 -30.29 14.09
C ALA A 846 -42.97 -29.09 13.14
N ASN A 847 -43.32 -27.93 13.65
CA ASN A 847 -43.26 -26.66 12.90
C ASN A 847 -41.82 -26.30 12.50
N LEU A 848 -40.84 -26.60 13.40
CA LEU A 848 -39.41 -26.39 13.06
C LEU A 848 -38.97 -27.26 11.87
N GLY A 849 -39.47 -28.51 11.76
CA GLY A 849 -39.17 -29.37 10.61
C GLY A 849 -39.65 -28.81 9.29
N GLU A 850 -40.89 -28.27 9.26
CA GLU A 850 -41.46 -27.59 8.09
C GLU A 850 -40.66 -26.34 7.70
N ILE A 851 -40.24 -25.53 8.70
CA ILE A 851 -39.44 -24.34 8.50
C ILE A 851 -38.08 -24.68 7.91
N VAL A 852 -37.39 -25.71 8.44
CA VAL A 852 -36.06 -26.13 7.93
C VAL A 852 -36.17 -26.52 6.47
N LEU A 853 -37.19 -27.32 6.09
CA LEU A 853 -37.41 -27.74 4.71
C LEU A 853 -37.63 -26.55 3.78
N LEU A 854 -38.55 -25.64 4.15
CA LEU A 854 -38.89 -24.46 3.36
C LEU A 854 -37.72 -23.49 3.27
N ALA A 855 -37.00 -23.22 4.37
CA ALA A 855 -35.86 -22.30 4.40
C ALA A 855 -34.66 -22.80 3.57
N PHE A 856 -34.49 -24.12 3.44
CA PHE A 856 -33.42 -24.68 2.61
C PHE A 856 -33.71 -24.63 1.11
N LEU A 857 -34.97 -24.63 0.71
CA LEU A 857 -35.40 -24.72 -0.70
C LEU A 857 -34.83 -23.58 -1.61
N PRO A 858 -34.81 -22.28 -1.21
CA PRO A 858 -34.19 -21.22 -2.00
C PRO A 858 -32.71 -21.50 -2.25
N THR A 859 -32.01 -22.00 -1.23
CA THR A 859 -30.57 -22.31 -1.35
C THR A 859 -30.35 -23.46 -2.33
N LEU A 860 -31.17 -24.48 -2.28
CA LEU A 860 -31.10 -25.60 -3.23
C LEU A 860 -31.26 -25.11 -4.68
N VAL A 861 -32.30 -24.29 -4.95
CA VAL A 861 -32.56 -23.71 -6.28
C VAL A 861 -31.36 -22.86 -6.76
N ILE A 862 -30.87 -21.97 -5.92
CA ILE A 862 -29.74 -21.08 -6.25
C ILE A 862 -28.47 -21.90 -6.52
N GLN A 863 -28.21 -22.94 -5.74
CA GLN A 863 -27.04 -23.82 -5.93
C GLN A 863 -27.14 -24.64 -7.21
N LEU A 864 -28.35 -25.14 -7.57
CA LEU A 864 -28.57 -25.84 -8.84
C LEU A 864 -28.30 -24.90 -10.03
N VAL A 865 -28.79 -23.67 -10.00
CA VAL A 865 -28.50 -22.67 -11.03
C VAL A 865 -27.00 -22.42 -11.14
N LYS A 866 -26.30 -22.27 -10.01
CA LYS A 866 -24.85 -22.09 -9.99
C LYS A 866 -24.09 -23.30 -10.56
N LEU A 867 -24.50 -24.52 -10.23
CA LEU A 867 -23.93 -25.75 -10.79
C LEU A 867 -24.04 -25.79 -12.32
N VAL A 868 -25.21 -25.44 -12.86
CA VAL A 868 -25.42 -25.34 -14.32
C VAL A 868 -24.51 -24.27 -14.94
N CYS A 869 -24.38 -23.11 -14.28
CA CYS A 869 -23.48 -22.05 -14.73
C CYS A 869 -22.02 -22.49 -14.67
N ASP A 870 -21.60 -23.18 -13.61
CA ASP A 870 -20.25 -23.71 -13.45
C ASP A 870 -19.91 -24.76 -14.50
N ALA A 871 -20.87 -25.62 -14.85
CA ALA A 871 -20.71 -26.63 -15.91
C ALA A 871 -20.54 -26.00 -17.31
N ARG A 872 -21.23 -24.87 -17.57
CA ARG A 872 -21.08 -24.11 -18.82
C ARG A 872 -19.76 -23.35 -18.92
N ARG A 873 -19.20 -22.89 -17.80
CA ARG A 873 -17.90 -22.18 -17.73
C ARG A 873 -16.69 -23.13 -17.76
N GLY A 874 -16.87 -24.39 -17.44
CA GLY A 874 -15.83 -25.42 -17.51
C GLY A 874 -15.69 -26.06 -18.90
N LYS A 875 -16.52 -25.64 -19.86
CA LYS A 875 -16.40 -25.93 -21.31
C LYS A 875 -15.88 -24.68 -22.03
#